data_d02e84fa8fb0bb26c42b1d3f7dc0fa70
#
_entry.id   d02e84fa8fb0bb26c42b1d3f7dc0fa70
#
_cell.length_a   1.000
_cell.length_b   1.000
_cell.length_c   1.000
_cell.angle_alpha   90.00
_cell.angle_beta   90.00
_cell.angle_gamma   90.00
#
_symmetry.space_group_name_H-M   'P 1'
#
loop_
_entity.id
_entity.type
_entity.pdbx_description
1 polymer ?
#
loop_
_entity_poly.entity_id
_entity_poly.type
_entity_poly.pdbx_seq_one_letter_code
_entity_poly.pdbx_strand_id
1 'polypeptide(L)'
;MMMGLSAFLLAKGPKLAAPNLTAEASTLRIPRLQAAPKLADFEGMEPASDLARHMLKVGNFTQKEPRDGEPVSEPTEAYLGYTDKNFYAVFLAFDKEPKKLRARMLRRELIDDDDQVGLWLDTFHDRRHAYMFYSNPYGIQQDGLYAENQGFDDTFDTVWHTYTKVNRNGYMVIIEIPFKSLRFRPEAGNDWGFILIRVIPRHSEHSFFPVNTNRIQGMLSQEGTMGGFENISPSRNMQFIPYTSVGAFRSLDERDPSGDRFTGKHVDPKAGLDSKIVIKDSLVLDATINPDFGQIESDDPQVTVNQRFAVFFPEKRPFFQENSNFFQTPLALVFTRNIGDPLYGARLTGKTGPWAIGTMLANDRLPGDSVIDTDPLSGQNAYFGVVRINRELGKNDSIGMIYTDRELHTNPNSFCTATACETGFNRVGGIDTQLKFGQNWQMNAQAVTSETKFDDGTHESGPAYQVYAERSSRRLEFNTMYQDIAPGFTTETGFINRTDYRRFSNFAGWTFHPEGKFLVAHGPRLFELTMWDHSGTRLDYTLNPNYEWDFPRNSAFIVASTWEHERLRPVDFSTLTANRDYTHVIGAAEFKTQYFKWLNLDAEMDWGTATNFVPRSGPPVLGYQNTASVRGTVRPTKGLTIDNTYLMTRLLDQNTGLNIFNNHIMRSKWNYQFTKEFSLRLIGQYTTTIANPGFTTLQNTKQFNGDVLFTYLLNPGTAIYVGYNSDLQNIDPSLLRTCGGLACAPGETFDGVLRTRNSFLNDGRQVFIKLSYLFRY
;
A
#
# COMPACT_ATOMS: atom_id res chain seq x y z
N MET A 1 47.80 -1.86 22.53
CA MET A 1 47.68 -1.41 23.93
C MET A 1 46.38 -2.06 24.46
N MET A 2 46.55 -3.08 25.25
CA MET A 2 45.44 -3.90 25.81
C MET A 2 44.67 -3.09 26.85
N MET A 3 43.35 -3.08 26.76
CA MET A 3 42.50 -2.71 27.89
C MET A 3 41.38 -3.75 28.08
N GLY A 4 41.30 -4.13 29.33
CA GLY A 4 40.70 -5.35 29.81
C GLY A 4 39.18 -5.43 29.70
N LEU A 5 38.73 -6.64 29.41
CA LEU A 5 37.35 -7.09 29.58
C LEU A 5 37.03 -7.19 31.09
N SER A 6 36.17 -6.31 31.58
CA SER A 6 35.52 -6.51 32.88
C SER A 6 34.33 -7.41 32.71
N ALA A 7 34.41 -8.59 33.23
CA ALA A 7 33.30 -9.57 33.30
C ALA A 7 32.23 -9.03 34.25
N PHE A 8 31.05 -8.65 33.68
CA PHE A 8 29.83 -8.49 34.49
C PHE A 8 29.22 -9.83 34.78
N LEU A 9 29.25 -10.21 36.04
CA LEU A 9 28.48 -11.35 36.59
C LEU A 9 26.97 -11.08 36.39
N LEU A 10 26.36 -11.79 35.45
CA LEU A 10 24.92 -11.92 35.32
C LEU A 10 24.39 -12.74 36.51
N ALA A 11 23.75 -12.09 37.47
CA ALA A 11 22.93 -12.76 38.48
C ALA A 11 21.82 -13.54 37.75
N LYS A 12 21.82 -14.85 37.90
CA LYS A 12 20.73 -15.74 37.48
C LYS A 12 19.48 -15.41 38.31
N GLY A 13 18.57 -14.60 37.78
CA GLY A 13 17.19 -14.51 38.28
C GLY A 13 16.47 -15.85 38.12
N PRO A 14 15.46 -16.14 38.95
CA PRO A 14 14.74 -17.40 38.91
C PRO A 14 14.16 -17.62 37.51
N LYS A 15 14.43 -18.79 36.94
CA LYS A 15 13.75 -19.26 35.71
C LYS A 15 12.27 -19.44 36.04
N LEU A 16 11.46 -18.46 35.77
CA LEU A 16 10.04 -18.68 35.56
C LEU A 16 9.92 -19.69 34.40
N ALA A 17 9.32 -20.85 34.72
CA ALA A 17 8.98 -21.84 33.72
C ALA A 17 8.11 -21.12 32.67
N ALA A 18 8.57 -21.15 31.42
CA ALA A 18 7.75 -20.64 30.32
C ALA A 18 6.39 -21.38 30.36
N PRO A 19 5.25 -20.68 30.39
CA PRO A 19 3.98 -21.36 30.29
C PRO A 19 4.01 -22.19 29.01
N ASN A 20 3.49 -23.40 29.06
CA ASN A 20 3.27 -24.24 27.89
C ASN A 20 2.25 -23.52 26.99
N LEU A 21 2.73 -22.64 26.10
CA LEU A 21 1.96 -21.94 25.07
C LEU A 21 1.75 -22.87 23.86
N THR A 22 1.49 -24.13 24.05
CA THR A 22 0.84 -24.93 23.03
C THR A 22 -0.60 -24.46 22.99
N ALA A 23 -0.95 -23.70 21.95
CA ALA A 23 -2.33 -23.51 21.58
C ALA A 23 -2.92 -24.91 21.35
N GLU A 24 -3.62 -25.46 22.33
CA GLU A 24 -4.58 -26.52 22.07
C GLU A 24 -5.56 -25.88 21.08
N ALA A 25 -5.54 -26.37 19.86
CA ALA A 25 -6.49 -25.99 18.81
C ALA A 25 -7.88 -26.45 19.28
N SER A 26 -8.53 -25.66 20.12
CA SER A 26 -9.89 -25.92 20.56
C SER A 26 -10.82 -25.68 19.37
N THR A 27 -11.32 -26.75 18.78
CA THR A 27 -12.36 -26.65 17.76
C THR A 27 -13.65 -26.18 18.45
N LEU A 28 -14.07 -24.95 18.10
CA LEU A 28 -15.30 -24.38 18.61
C LEU A 28 -16.48 -24.81 17.73
N ARG A 29 -17.56 -25.28 18.34
CA ARG A 29 -18.82 -25.57 17.62
C ARG A 29 -19.75 -24.36 17.74
N ILE A 30 -20.01 -23.73 16.60
CA ILE A 30 -20.84 -22.53 16.52
C ILE A 30 -22.32 -22.91 16.50
N PRO A 31 -23.16 -22.42 17.41
CA PRO A 31 -24.58 -22.75 17.45
C PRO A 31 -25.37 -22.01 16.36
N ARG A 32 -26.37 -22.68 15.80
CA ARG A 32 -27.35 -22.07 14.91
C ARG A 32 -28.38 -21.31 15.73
N LEU A 33 -28.63 -20.06 15.36
CA LEU A 33 -29.55 -19.15 16.03
C LEU A 33 -30.89 -19.11 15.29
N GLN A 34 -31.98 -18.92 16.03
CA GLN A 34 -33.32 -18.80 15.46
C GLN A 34 -33.59 -17.38 14.92
N ALA A 35 -32.87 -16.38 15.42
CA ALA A 35 -32.98 -14.99 15.02
C ALA A 35 -31.63 -14.25 15.12
N ALA A 36 -31.53 -13.09 14.48
CA ALA A 36 -30.39 -12.20 14.61
C ALA A 36 -30.27 -11.62 16.04
N PRO A 37 -29.08 -11.62 16.68
CA PRO A 37 -28.87 -11.00 17.97
C PRO A 37 -29.02 -9.47 17.86
N LYS A 38 -29.50 -8.85 18.93
CA LYS A 38 -29.69 -7.41 19.04
C LYS A 38 -28.89 -6.88 20.25
N LEU A 39 -28.58 -5.58 20.24
CA LEU A 39 -27.90 -4.95 21.40
C LEU A 39 -28.67 -5.10 22.71
N ALA A 40 -30.01 -5.16 22.65
CA ALA A 40 -30.87 -5.39 23.82
C ALA A 40 -30.67 -6.80 24.44
N ASP A 41 -30.24 -7.80 23.66
CA ASP A 41 -29.95 -9.14 24.16
C ASP A 41 -28.73 -9.20 25.07
N PHE A 42 -27.91 -8.13 25.06
CA PHE A 42 -26.70 -7.97 25.88
C PHE A 42 -26.73 -6.71 26.72
N GLU A 43 -27.91 -6.27 27.12
CA GLU A 43 -28.07 -5.09 27.98
C GLU A 43 -27.33 -5.31 29.32
N GLY A 44 -26.63 -4.28 29.80
CA GLY A 44 -25.81 -4.38 31.00
C GLY A 44 -24.41 -4.98 30.77
N MET A 45 -24.01 -5.30 29.53
CA MET A 45 -22.76 -6.01 29.19
C MET A 45 -22.77 -7.48 29.68
N GLU A 46 -23.92 -8.13 29.58
CA GLU A 46 -24.10 -9.54 29.91
C GLU A 46 -25.23 -10.13 29.04
N PRO A 47 -25.26 -11.46 28.81
CA PRO A 47 -26.33 -12.09 28.03
C PRO A 47 -27.66 -12.02 28.80
N ALA A 48 -28.55 -11.14 28.36
CA ALA A 48 -29.83 -10.84 29.00
C ALA A 48 -31.00 -11.71 28.46
N SER A 49 -30.93 -12.20 27.23
CA SER A 49 -31.93 -13.05 26.59
C SER A 49 -31.52 -14.50 26.49
N ASP A 50 -32.49 -15.39 26.25
CA ASP A 50 -32.21 -16.81 25.97
C ASP A 50 -31.42 -16.99 24.68
N LEU A 51 -31.66 -16.15 23.67
CA LEU A 51 -30.87 -16.14 22.44
C LEU A 51 -29.38 -15.87 22.74
N ALA A 52 -29.10 -14.83 23.54
CA ALA A 52 -27.74 -14.48 23.91
C ALA A 52 -27.04 -15.59 24.72
N ARG A 53 -27.78 -16.24 25.65
CA ARG A 53 -27.25 -17.38 26.43
C ARG A 53 -27.01 -18.62 25.58
N HIS A 54 -27.68 -18.76 24.44
CA HIS A 54 -27.48 -19.87 23.52
C HIS A 54 -26.25 -19.69 22.64
N MET A 55 -25.76 -18.44 22.47
CA MET A 55 -24.54 -18.16 21.69
C MET A 55 -23.30 -18.73 22.39
N LEU A 56 -22.32 -19.14 21.59
CA LEU A 56 -21.07 -19.67 22.12
C LEU A 56 -20.24 -18.53 22.71
N LYS A 57 -20.02 -18.58 24.01
CA LYS A 57 -19.15 -17.62 24.72
C LYS A 57 -17.69 -17.97 24.54
N VAL A 58 -16.89 -16.97 24.17
CA VAL A 58 -15.43 -17.01 24.09
C VAL A 58 -14.85 -15.90 24.95
N GLY A 59 -13.80 -16.16 25.66
CA GLY A 59 -13.09 -15.23 26.52
C GLY A 59 -11.61 -15.62 26.64
N ASN A 60 -10.94 -15.14 27.69
CA ASN A 60 -9.53 -15.43 27.97
C ASN A 60 -8.58 -14.95 26.84
N PHE A 61 -8.83 -13.74 26.34
CA PHE A 61 -7.89 -13.09 25.46
C PHE A 61 -6.53 -12.90 26.14
N THR A 62 -5.46 -12.97 25.36
CA THR A 62 -4.09 -12.75 25.83
C THR A 62 -3.41 -11.67 25.03
N GLN A 63 -2.54 -10.90 25.66
CA GLN A 63 -1.74 -9.90 24.97
C GLN A 63 -0.73 -10.56 24.03
N LYS A 64 -0.60 -10.03 22.83
CA LYS A 64 0.56 -10.21 21.96
C LYS A 64 1.51 -9.02 22.12
N GLU A 65 0.94 -7.83 22.29
CA GLU A 65 1.64 -6.57 22.50
C GLU A 65 0.95 -5.78 23.62
N PRO A 66 1.70 -5.04 24.44
CA PRO A 66 3.17 -4.94 24.49
C PRO A 66 3.81 -6.10 25.25
N ARG A 67 3.04 -6.96 25.92
CA ARG A 67 3.51 -8.04 26.81
C ARG A 67 3.03 -9.39 26.30
N ASP A 68 3.85 -10.02 25.49
CA ASP A 68 3.54 -11.28 24.82
C ASP A 68 3.22 -12.43 25.78
N GLY A 69 1.95 -12.90 25.77
CA GLY A 69 1.42 -13.98 26.59
C GLY A 69 0.87 -13.55 27.96
N GLU A 70 0.88 -12.24 28.28
CA GLU A 70 0.32 -11.74 29.54
C GLU A 70 -1.21 -11.60 29.47
N PRO A 71 -1.91 -11.57 30.63
CA PRO A 71 -3.33 -11.27 30.69
C PRO A 71 -3.66 -9.87 30.11
N VAL A 72 -4.86 -9.74 29.55
CA VAL A 72 -5.35 -8.45 29.03
C VAL A 72 -5.53 -7.40 30.13
N SER A 73 -5.31 -6.12 29.78
CA SER A 73 -5.53 -5.00 30.71
C SER A 73 -7.01 -4.74 30.99
N GLU A 74 -7.85 -4.95 29.98
CA GLU A 74 -9.30 -4.77 30.02
C GLU A 74 -9.98 -6.03 29.45
N PRO A 75 -10.92 -6.65 30.20
CA PRO A 75 -11.56 -7.89 29.76
C PRO A 75 -12.34 -7.73 28.46
N THR A 76 -12.39 -8.78 27.67
CA THR A 76 -13.19 -8.88 26.44
C THR A 76 -13.87 -10.23 26.40
N GLU A 77 -15.17 -10.24 26.14
CA GLU A 77 -15.94 -11.44 25.87
C GLU A 77 -16.50 -11.38 24.47
N ALA A 78 -16.49 -12.48 23.76
CA ALA A 78 -17.14 -12.60 22.46
C ALA A 78 -18.20 -13.71 22.49
N TYR A 79 -19.30 -13.50 21.78
CA TYR A 79 -20.39 -14.47 21.63
C TYR A 79 -20.60 -14.73 20.16
N LEU A 80 -20.46 -15.99 19.74
CA LEU A 80 -20.52 -16.41 18.34
C LEU A 80 -21.78 -17.22 18.06
N GLY A 81 -22.35 -17.05 16.89
CA GLY A 81 -23.50 -17.78 16.42
C GLY A 81 -23.78 -17.52 14.94
N TYR A 82 -24.67 -18.28 14.31
CA TYR A 82 -25.06 -18.07 12.93
C TYR A 82 -26.53 -18.35 12.68
N THR A 83 -27.09 -17.73 11.67
CA THR A 83 -28.40 -18.08 11.06
C THR A 83 -28.14 -18.65 9.66
N ASP A 84 -29.19 -19.01 8.93
CA ASP A 84 -29.05 -19.51 7.56
C ASP A 84 -28.38 -18.52 6.60
N LYS A 85 -28.39 -17.24 6.93
CA LYS A 85 -27.95 -16.16 6.05
C LYS A 85 -26.70 -15.44 6.52
N ASN A 86 -26.47 -15.36 7.84
CA ASN A 86 -25.46 -14.49 8.41
C ASN A 86 -24.68 -15.18 9.54
N PHE A 87 -23.41 -14.88 9.62
CA PHE A 87 -22.57 -15.13 10.79
C PHE A 87 -22.63 -13.92 11.72
N TYR A 88 -22.60 -14.15 13.04
CA TYR A 88 -22.64 -13.11 14.06
C TYR A 88 -21.52 -13.27 15.07
N ALA A 89 -20.83 -12.18 15.36
CA ALA A 89 -19.93 -12.06 16.49
C ALA A 89 -20.34 -10.85 17.35
N VAL A 90 -20.66 -11.07 18.60
CA VAL A 90 -21.01 -10.01 19.55
C VAL A 90 -19.85 -9.85 20.53
N PHE A 91 -19.25 -8.68 20.57
CA PHE A 91 -18.18 -8.35 21.49
C PHE A 91 -18.69 -7.49 22.65
N LEU A 92 -18.39 -7.91 23.86
CA LEU A 92 -18.52 -7.13 25.07
C LEU A 92 -17.13 -6.68 25.50
N ALA A 93 -16.77 -5.47 25.12
CA ALA A 93 -15.47 -4.90 25.34
C ALA A 93 -15.50 -4.05 26.60
N PHE A 94 -15.15 -4.64 27.75
CA PHE A 94 -15.13 -3.95 29.03
C PHE A 94 -14.02 -2.92 29.08
N ASP A 95 -14.24 -1.88 29.87
CA ASP A 95 -13.30 -0.79 30.06
C ASP A 95 -13.55 -0.10 31.41
N LYS A 96 -12.53 -0.02 32.27
CA LYS A 96 -12.61 0.66 33.56
C LYS A 96 -12.70 2.18 33.45
N GLU A 97 -12.25 2.73 32.30
CA GLU A 97 -12.22 4.16 32.04
C GLU A 97 -12.84 4.50 30.66
N PRO A 98 -14.15 4.25 30.41
CA PRO A 98 -14.77 4.39 29.09
C PRO A 98 -14.70 5.81 28.51
N LYS A 99 -14.49 6.81 29.34
CA LYS A 99 -14.26 8.20 28.90
C LYS A 99 -12.93 8.39 28.18
N LYS A 100 -12.00 7.46 28.35
CA LYS A 100 -10.69 7.46 27.69
C LYS A 100 -10.64 6.65 26.39
N LEU A 101 -11.75 6.02 26.02
CA LEU A 101 -11.87 5.36 24.71
C LEU A 101 -11.47 6.31 23.58
N ARG A 102 -10.66 5.83 22.68
CA ARG A 102 -10.35 6.49 21.42
C ARG A 102 -11.35 5.99 20.39
N ALA A 103 -12.35 6.77 20.09
CA ALA A 103 -13.37 6.45 19.10
C ALA A 103 -13.76 7.69 18.32
N ARG A 104 -13.81 7.57 17.01
CA ARG A 104 -14.04 8.67 16.08
C ARG A 104 -15.11 8.28 15.07
N MET A 105 -15.84 9.28 14.58
CA MET A 105 -16.68 9.16 13.42
C MET A 105 -15.79 9.41 12.20
N LEU A 106 -15.45 8.36 11.48
CA LEU A 106 -14.51 8.38 10.37
C LEU A 106 -15.17 7.81 9.12
N ARG A 107 -14.52 8.01 7.99
CA ARG A 107 -14.80 7.20 6.81
C ARG A 107 -14.41 5.75 7.10
N ARG A 108 -15.13 4.79 6.54
CA ARG A 108 -14.77 3.38 6.51
C ARG A 108 -13.28 3.21 6.17
N GLU A 109 -12.63 2.17 6.67
CA GLU A 109 -11.22 1.80 6.51
C GLU A 109 -10.18 2.70 7.25
N LEU A 110 -10.59 3.63 8.12
CA LEU A 110 -9.66 4.57 8.77
C LEU A 110 -9.67 4.49 10.30
N ILE A 111 -9.87 3.30 10.88
CA ILE A 111 -10.01 3.12 12.34
C ILE A 111 -8.76 2.59 13.05
N ASP A 112 -7.61 2.46 12.39
CA ASP A 112 -6.40 1.83 12.93
C ASP A 112 -5.93 2.41 14.29
N ASP A 113 -6.17 3.69 14.52
CA ASP A 113 -5.80 4.37 15.76
C ASP A 113 -6.89 4.37 16.84
N ASP A 114 -8.03 3.74 16.60
CA ASP A 114 -9.16 3.69 17.53
C ASP A 114 -9.15 2.44 18.41
N ASP A 115 -9.83 2.50 19.56
CA ASP A 115 -10.27 1.29 20.25
C ASP A 115 -11.14 0.49 19.28
N GLN A 116 -10.85 -0.80 19.11
CA GLN A 116 -11.57 -1.63 18.16
C GLN A 116 -11.61 -3.09 18.57
N VAL A 117 -12.61 -3.78 18.07
CA VAL A 117 -12.69 -5.25 18.12
C VAL A 117 -12.67 -5.78 16.71
N GLY A 118 -12.09 -6.95 16.51
CA GLY A 118 -11.95 -7.55 15.19
C GLY A 118 -12.16 -9.06 15.19
N LEU A 119 -12.48 -9.55 14.01
CA LEU A 119 -12.68 -10.96 13.71
C LEU A 119 -11.98 -11.27 12.39
N TRP A 120 -11.11 -12.28 12.40
CA TRP A 120 -10.54 -12.86 11.18
C TRP A 120 -11.18 -14.21 10.90
N LEU A 121 -11.47 -14.48 9.64
CA LEU A 121 -12.08 -15.72 9.17
C LEU A 121 -11.28 -16.31 8.02
N ASP A 122 -10.56 -17.40 8.27
CA ASP A 122 -10.02 -18.26 7.22
C ASP A 122 -11.09 -19.29 6.81
N THR A 123 -11.91 -18.92 5.84
CA THR A 123 -13.05 -19.71 5.39
C THR A 123 -12.67 -20.92 4.53
N PHE A 124 -11.43 -21.01 4.07
CA PHE A 124 -10.86 -22.15 3.37
C PHE A 124 -10.05 -23.07 4.31
N HIS A 125 -9.77 -22.60 5.54
CA HIS A 125 -8.95 -23.22 6.55
C HIS A 125 -7.58 -23.65 6.00
N ASP A 126 -6.98 -22.73 5.23
CA ASP A 126 -5.70 -22.96 4.55
C ASP A 126 -4.51 -22.36 5.30
N ARG A 127 -4.78 -21.56 6.36
CA ARG A 127 -3.79 -20.84 7.18
C ARG A 127 -2.92 -19.87 6.38
N ARG A 128 -3.46 -19.33 5.29
CA ARG A 128 -2.76 -18.43 4.39
C ARG A 128 -3.54 -17.16 4.08
N HIS A 129 -4.86 -17.25 4.08
CA HIS A 129 -5.73 -16.14 3.75
C HIS A 129 -6.88 -16.06 4.73
N ALA A 130 -7.15 -14.86 5.23
CA ALA A 130 -8.31 -14.62 6.07
C ALA A 130 -9.01 -13.32 5.66
N TYR A 131 -10.33 -13.33 5.77
CA TYR A 131 -11.11 -12.09 5.79
C TYR A 131 -10.95 -11.43 7.14
N MET A 132 -10.84 -10.13 7.16
CA MET A 132 -10.71 -9.33 8.37
C MET A 132 -11.89 -8.36 8.48
N PHE A 133 -12.49 -8.28 9.66
CA PHE A 133 -13.62 -7.40 9.95
C PHE A 133 -13.36 -6.72 11.28
N TYR A 134 -13.25 -5.40 11.29
CA TYR A 134 -13.04 -4.61 12.49
C TYR A 134 -14.11 -3.54 12.66
N SER A 135 -14.42 -3.20 13.89
CA SER A 135 -15.31 -2.10 14.20
C SER A 135 -14.83 -1.32 15.42
N ASN A 136 -14.91 0.01 15.34
CA ASN A 136 -14.71 0.88 16.48
C ASN A 136 -15.99 1.05 17.32
N PRO A 137 -15.96 1.70 18.50
CA PRO A 137 -17.12 1.92 19.36
C PRO A 137 -18.28 2.70 18.73
N TYR A 138 -18.07 3.41 17.62
CA TYR A 138 -19.13 4.11 16.87
C TYR A 138 -19.65 3.30 15.68
N GLY A 139 -19.17 2.06 15.50
CA GLY A 139 -19.60 1.18 14.42
C GLY A 139 -19.05 1.58 13.05
N ILE A 140 -17.95 2.31 13.02
CA ILE A 140 -17.20 2.48 11.79
C ILE A 140 -16.49 1.19 11.48
N GLN A 141 -16.63 0.75 10.25
CA GLN A 141 -16.15 -0.53 9.74
C GLN A 141 -14.79 -0.39 9.10
N GLN A 142 -13.99 -1.45 9.22
CA GLN A 142 -12.81 -1.71 8.41
C GLN A 142 -12.80 -3.18 8.07
N ASP A 143 -12.72 -3.49 6.80
CA ASP A 143 -12.53 -4.86 6.31
C ASP A 143 -11.32 -4.95 5.40
N GLY A 144 -10.89 -6.16 5.14
CA GLY A 144 -9.73 -6.43 4.31
C GLY A 144 -9.48 -7.92 4.19
N LEU A 145 -8.42 -8.22 3.47
CA LEU A 145 -7.85 -9.56 3.38
C LEU A 145 -6.48 -9.56 4.05
N TYR A 146 -6.19 -10.61 4.76
CA TYR A 146 -4.83 -10.90 5.22
C TYR A 146 -4.29 -12.10 4.45
N ALA A 147 -3.11 -11.94 3.90
CA ALA A 147 -2.38 -13.06 3.32
C ALA A 147 -1.07 -13.27 4.10
N GLU A 148 -0.83 -14.50 4.54
CA GLU A 148 0.39 -14.85 5.25
C GLU A 148 1.60 -14.49 4.38
N ASN A 149 2.56 -13.74 4.92
CA ASN A 149 3.75 -13.22 4.24
C ASN A 149 3.55 -12.06 3.24
N GLN A 150 2.32 -11.63 2.99
CA GLN A 150 2.01 -10.44 2.19
C GLN A 150 1.43 -9.32 3.05
N GLY A 151 0.88 -9.68 4.23
CA GLY A 151 0.32 -8.74 5.18
C GLY A 151 -1.15 -8.43 4.92
N PHE A 152 -1.55 -7.26 5.34
CA PHE A 152 -2.89 -6.73 5.29
C PHE A 152 -3.16 -6.00 3.98
N ASP A 153 -4.28 -6.33 3.34
CA ASP A 153 -4.82 -5.66 2.17
C ASP A 153 -6.19 -5.06 2.53
N ASP A 154 -6.24 -3.76 2.75
CA ASP A 154 -7.42 -2.95 3.09
C ASP A 154 -8.25 -2.54 1.88
N THR A 155 -7.88 -3.02 0.70
CA THR A 155 -8.58 -2.68 -0.54
C THR A 155 -9.79 -3.56 -0.81
N PHE A 156 -9.88 -4.69 -0.12
CA PHE A 156 -11.06 -5.54 -0.15
C PHE A 156 -12.21 -4.87 0.59
N ASP A 157 -13.34 -4.73 -0.09
CA ASP A 157 -14.53 -4.07 0.44
C ASP A 157 -15.78 -4.92 0.18
N THR A 158 -16.53 -5.23 1.23
CA THR A 158 -17.74 -6.05 1.13
C THR A 158 -18.88 -5.51 1.99
N VAL A 159 -20.08 -6.01 1.74
CA VAL A 159 -21.27 -5.58 2.50
C VAL A 159 -21.43 -6.45 3.75
N TRP A 160 -21.30 -5.82 4.90
CA TRP A 160 -21.59 -6.38 6.22
C TRP A 160 -22.07 -5.27 7.16
N HIS A 161 -22.52 -5.59 8.35
CA HIS A 161 -23.17 -4.62 9.23
C HIS A 161 -22.60 -4.64 10.63
N THR A 162 -22.60 -3.47 11.27
CA THR A 162 -22.23 -3.30 12.67
C THR A 162 -23.28 -2.55 13.44
N TYR A 163 -23.56 -3.01 14.67
CA TYR A 163 -24.42 -2.33 15.64
C TYR A 163 -23.64 -2.13 16.92
N THR A 164 -23.60 -0.92 17.45
CA THR A 164 -22.74 -0.58 18.59
C THR A 164 -23.47 0.21 19.66
N LYS A 165 -23.04 0.05 20.91
CA LYS A 165 -23.50 0.86 22.03
C LYS A 165 -22.36 1.08 23.02
N VAL A 166 -22.03 2.32 23.29
CA VAL A 166 -21.09 2.71 24.35
C VAL A 166 -21.86 2.96 25.63
N ASN A 167 -21.39 2.41 26.75
CA ASN A 167 -21.99 2.56 28.06
C ASN A 167 -20.93 2.83 29.16
N ARG A 168 -21.34 2.83 30.44
CA ARG A 168 -20.45 3.13 31.57
C ARG A 168 -19.41 2.04 31.87
N ASN A 169 -19.56 0.83 31.34
CA ASN A 169 -18.69 -0.31 31.60
C ASN A 169 -17.81 -0.68 30.39
N GLY A 170 -17.89 0.09 29.28
CA GLY A 170 -17.19 -0.20 28.06
C GLY A 170 -18.06 0.02 26.81
N TYR A 171 -17.94 -0.86 25.82
CA TYR A 171 -18.78 -0.82 24.63
C TYR A 171 -19.10 -2.22 24.11
N MET A 172 -20.20 -2.29 23.37
CA MET A 172 -20.67 -3.50 22.68
C MET A 172 -20.62 -3.31 21.20
N VAL A 173 -20.26 -4.36 20.48
CA VAL A 173 -20.26 -4.41 19.02
C VAL A 173 -20.90 -5.71 18.56
N ILE A 174 -21.90 -5.65 17.70
CA ILE A 174 -22.40 -6.78 16.93
C ILE A 174 -21.81 -6.65 15.53
N ILE A 175 -21.06 -7.64 15.10
CA ILE A 175 -20.58 -7.83 13.73
C ILE A 175 -21.52 -8.83 13.07
N GLU A 176 -22.21 -8.44 12.02
CA GLU A 176 -23.10 -9.27 11.21
C GLU A 176 -22.53 -9.41 9.81
N ILE A 177 -22.15 -10.62 9.42
CA ILE A 177 -21.52 -10.91 8.13
C ILE A 177 -22.43 -11.83 7.34
N PRO A 178 -23.05 -11.36 6.22
CA PRO A 178 -23.79 -12.23 5.33
C PRO A 178 -22.88 -13.28 4.69
N PHE A 179 -23.29 -14.55 4.68
CA PHE A 179 -22.51 -15.61 4.03
C PHE A 179 -22.26 -15.33 2.55
N LYS A 180 -23.16 -14.64 1.87
CA LYS A 180 -22.93 -14.15 0.51
C LYS A 180 -21.81 -13.12 0.36
N SER A 181 -21.27 -12.57 1.44
CA SER A 181 -20.12 -11.68 1.45
C SER A 181 -18.79 -12.42 1.63
N LEU A 182 -18.85 -13.72 1.91
CA LEU A 182 -17.70 -14.59 2.11
C LEU A 182 -17.62 -15.63 0.99
N ARG A 183 -16.43 -16.12 0.75
CA ARG A 183 -16.19 -17.27 -0.12
C ARG A 183 -15.73 -18.43 0.75
N PHE A 184 -16.34 -19.58 0.61
CA PHE A 184 -15.99 -20.78 1.36
C PHE A 184 -16.46 -22.02 0.58
N ARG A 185 -15.95 -23.19 0.96
CA ARG A 185 -16.40 -24.44 0.38
C ARG A 185 -17.64 -24.92 1.10
N PRO A 186 -18.77 -25.13 0.43
CA PRO A 186 -19.99 -25.64 1.08
C PRO A 186 -19.90 -27.13 1.45
N GLU A 187 -18.88 -27.85 0.92
CA GLU A 187 -18.74 -29.30 1.07
C GLU A 187 -17.85 -29.67 2.25
N ALA A 188 -18.17 -30.78 2.90
CA ALA A 188 -17.37 -31.51 3.89
C ALA A 188 -16.84 -30.71 5.09
N GLY A 189 -17.61 -30.70 6.16
CA GLY A 189 -17.17 -30.33 7.51
C GLY A 189 -17.12 -28.83 7.79
N ASN A 190 -17.09 -27.99 6.81
CA ASN A 190 -17.16 -26.50 6.92
C ASN A 190 -16.44 -25.92 8.12
N ASP A 191 -15.27 -26.45 8.47
CA ASP A 191 -14.43 -25.92 9.53
C ASP A 191 -13.67 -24.70 8.99
N TRP A 192 -13.72 -23.60 9.72
CA TRP A 192 -13.03 -22.36 9.40
C TRP A 192 -11.94 -22.08 10.42
N GLY A 193 -10.85 -21.47 9.97
CA GLY A 193 -9.90 -20.82 10.86
C GLY A 193 -10.47 -19.49 11.37
N PHE A 194 -10.09 -19.10 12.60
CA PHE A 194 -10.52 -17.81 13.12
C PHE A 194 -9.53 -17.20 14.11
N ILE A 195 -9.54 -15.88 14.21
CA ILE A 195 -8.85 -15.10 15.24
C ILE A 195 -9.79 -13.99 15.71
N LEU A 196 -9.98 -13.84 17.02
CA LEU A 196 -10.68 -12.71 17.62
C LEU A 196 -9.67 -11.72 18.18
N ILE A 197 -9.94 -10.43 18.05
CA ILE A 197 -8.96 -9.38 18.32
C ILE A 197 -9.60 -8.26 19.13
N ARG A 198 -8.84 -7.71 20.07
CA ARG A 198 -9.12 -6.46 20.77
C ARG A 198 -7.91 -5.55 20.68
N VAL A 199 -8.10 -4.30 20.27
CA VAL A 199 -7.06 -3.26 20.23
C VAL A 199 -7.40 -2.15 21.20
N ILE A 200 -6.43 -1.78 22.05
CA ILE A 200 -6.56 -0.69 23.04
C ILE A 200 -5.36 0.26 22.86
N PRO A 201 -5.46 1.27 21.98
CA PRO A 201 -4.32 2.11 21.60
C PRO A 201 -3.69 2.87 22.76
N ARG A 202 -4.47 3.27 23.79
CA ARG A 202 -3.94 3.95 24.97
C ARG A 202 -2.97 3.10 25.79
N HIS A 203 -3.03 1.76 25.63
CA HIS A 203 -2.15 0.81 26.31
C HIS A 203 -1.12 0.20 25.34
N SER A 204 -1.15 0.56 24.04
CA SER A 204 -0.43 -0.13 22.96
C SER A 204 -0.72 -1.63 22.95
N GLU A 205 -1.94 -2.01 23.32
CA GLU A 205 -2.31 -3.39 23.55
C GLU A 205 -3.06 -3.96 22.36
N HIS A 206 -2.54 -5.08 21.86
CA HIS A 206 -3.18 -5.96 20.91
C HIS A 206 -3.36 -7.32 21.58
N SER A 207 -4.60 -7.73 21.76
CA SER A 207 -4.97 -8.95 22.45
C SER A 207 -5.75 -9.88 21.54
N PHE A 208 -5.51 -11.18 21.69
CA PHE A 208 -6.00 -12.19 20.74
C PHE A 208 -6.65 -13.37 21.46
N PHE A 209 -7.59 -14.00 20.77
CA PHE A 209 -8.07 -15.35 21.05
C PHE A 209 -8.21 -16.11 19.70
N PRO A 210 -7.65 -17.34 19.57
CA PRO A 210 -6.74 -18.02 20.51
C PRO A 210 -5.45 -17.23 20.74
N VAL A 211 -4.62 -17.74 21.63
CA VAL A 211 -3.30 -17.15 21.90
C VAL A 211 -2.51 -17.00 20.62
N ASN A 212 -2.07 -15.78 20.31
CA ASN A 212 -1.21 -15.48 19.21
C ASN A 212 0.04 -14.77 19.74
N THR A 213 1.23 -15.28 19.43
CA THR A 213 2.49 -14.84 20.04
C THR A 213 3.52 -14.42 19.00
N ASN A 214 4.37 -13.47 19.35
CA ASN A 214 5.52 -13.05 18.52
C ASN A 214 6.67 -14.07 18.53
N ARG A 215 6.55 -15.19 19.23
CA ARG A 215 7.55 -16.26 19.27
C ARG A 215 7.45 -17.23 18.10
N ILE A 216 6.30 -17.25 17.43
CA ILE A 216 6.00 -18.08 16.26
C ILE A 216 5.72 -17.14 15.10
N GLN A 217 6.36 -17.40 13.96
CA GLN A 217 6.13 -16.62 12.75
C GLN A 217 4.77 -16.96 12.12
N GLY A 218 4.07 -15.91 11.72
CA GLY A 218 2.79 -15.98 11.06
C GLY A 218 1.60 -15.86 11.99
N MET A 219 0.57 -15.17 11.54
CA MET A 219 -0.67 -14.94 12.30
C MET A 219 -1.62 -16.12 12.15
N LEU A 220 -1.87 -16.55 10.91
CA LEU A 220 -2.84 -17.62 10.60
C LEU A 220 -2.32 -19.01 10.98
N SER A 221 -0.99 -19.18 11.07
CA SER A 221 -0.43 -20.43 11.58
C SER A 221 -0.85 -20.74 13.04
N GLN A 222 -1.35 -19.73 13.77
CA GLN A 222 -1.75 -19.77 15.18
C GLN A 222 -3.26 -19.58 15.37
N GLU A 223 -4.05 -19.61 14.30
CA GLU A 223 -5.50 -19.50 14.36
C GLU A 223 -6.17 -20.68 15.06
N GLY A 224 -7.34 -20.43 15.63
CA GLY A 224 -8.24 -21.48 16.13
C GLY A 224 -9.09 -22.08 15.03
N THR A 225 -9.75 -23.18 15.33
CA THR A 225 -10.69 -23.83 14.41
C THR A 225 -12.11 -23.69 14.95
N MET A 226 -13.06 -23.28 14.11
CA MET A 226 -14.49 -23.30 14.39
C MET A 226 -15.25 -24.07 13.32
N GLY A 227 -16.30 -24.77 13.73
CA GLY A 227 -17.13 -25.60 12.86
C GLY A 227 -18.54 -25.72 13.38
N GLY A 228 -19.29 -26.67 12.82
CA GLY A 228 -20.70 -26.90 13.17
C GLY A 228 -21.66 -26.11 12.30
N PHE A 229 -21.18 -25.55 11.20
CA PHE A 229 -22.05 -24.88 10.21
C PHE A 229 -22.84 -25.90 9.40
N GLU A 230 -24.15 -25.73 9.34
CA GLU A 230 -25.05 -26.57 8.59
C GLU A 230 -25.89 -25.72 7.66
N ASN A 231 -26.08 -26.18 6.42
CA ASN A 231 -26.90 -25.55 5.39
C ASN A 231 -26.57 -24.08 5.09
N ILE A 232 -25.28 -23.71 5.20
CA ILE A 232 -24.81 -22.40 4.79
C ILE A 232 -24.36 -22.43 3.33
N SER A 233 -24.59 -21.34 2.60
CA SER A 233 -24.18 -21.19 1.21
C SER A 233 -23.75 -19.75 0.94
N PRO A 234 -22.65 -19.51 0.19
CA PRO A 234 -22.30 -18.18 -0.28
C PRO A 234 -23.28 -17.64 -1.34
N SER A 235 -24.22 -18.50 -1.84
CA SER A 235 -25.21 -18.16 -2.88
C SER A 235 -24.56 -17.76 -4.21
N ARG A 236 -25.35 -17.63 -5.26
CA ARG A 236 -24.90 -17.03 -6.52
C ARG A 236 -24.76 -15.52 -6.32
N ASN A 237 -23.57 -15.07 -5.92
CA ASN A 237 -23.32 -13.65 -5.72
C ASN A 237 -22.94 -13.01 -7.06
N MET A 238 -23.92 -12.38 -7.71
CA MET A 238 -23.70 -11.55 -8.89
C MET A 238 -23.93 -10.09 -8.48
N GLN A 239 -22.96 -9.24 -8.75
CA GLN A 239 -23.02 -7.82 -8.49
C GLN A 239 -22.80 -7.06 -9.79
N PHE A 240 -23.62 -6.05 -10.03
CA PHE A 240 -23.50 -5.14 -11.15
C PHE A 240 -23.57 -3.73 -10.60
N ILE A 241 -22.59 -2.92 -10.95
CA ILE A 241 -22.47 -1.53 -10.48
C ILE A 241 -22.41 -0.63 -11.71
N PRO A 242 -23.56 -0.37 -12.37
CA PRO A 242 -23.62 0.69 -13.36
C PRO A 242 -23.32 2.03 -12.70
N TYR A 243 -22.62 2.86 -13.41
CA TYR A 243 -22.39 4.24 -12.99
C TYR A 243 -22.51 5.18 -14.20
N THR A 244 -22.84 6.40 -13.88
CA THR A 244 -22.81 7.52 -14.81
C THR A 244 -22.15 8.72 -14.15
N SER A 245 -21.40 9.44 -14.93
CA SER A 245 -20.85 10.73 -14.51
C SER A 245 -21.11 11.78 -15.58
N VAL A 246 -21.27 13.01 -15.11
CA VAL A 246 -21.33 14.19 -15.98
C VAL A 246 -20.36 15.20 -15.40
N GLY A 247 -19.48 15.71 -16.24
CA GLY A 247 -18.49 16.67 -15.82
C GLY A 247 -18.18 17.71 -16.87
N ALA A 248 -17.32 18.63 -16.52
CA ALA A 248 -16.69 19.58 -17.41
C ALA A 248 -15.21 19.66 -17.02
N PHE A 249 -14.34 19.70 -18.00
CA PHE A 249 -12.92 19.88 -17.74
C PHE A 249 -12.28 20.83 -18.74
N ARG A 250 -11.17 21.41 -18.31
CA ARG A 250 -10.24 22.18 -19.14
C ARG A 250 -8.83 21.86 -18.65
N SER A 251 -7.94 21.52 -19.56
CA SER A 251 -6.55 21.17 -19.26
C SER A 251 -5.63 21.82 -20.29
N LEU A 252 -4.44 22.25 -19.84
CA LEU A 252 -3.38 22.68 -20.74
C LEU A 252 -2.77 21.46 -21.40
N ASP A 253 -2.72 21.44 -22.74
CA ASP A 253 -2.01 20.43 -23.50
C ASP A 253 -0.64 20.97 -23.90
N GLU A 254 0.40 20.49 -23.26
CA GLU A 254 1.78 20.89 -23.53
C GLU A 254 2.43 20.12 -24.69
N ARG A 255 1.75 19.07 -25.22
CA ARG A 255 2.28 18.18 -26.25
C ARG A 255 2.32 18.85 -27.64
N ASP A 256 1.29 19.62 -27.97
CA ASP A 256 1.21 20.32 -29.26
C ASP A 256 1.80 21.73 -29.16
N PRO A 257 3.00 21.93 -29.71
CA PRO A 257 3.63 23.25 -29.69
C PRO A 257 2.99 24.26 -30.65
N SER A 258 2.15 23.84 -31.57
CA SER A 258 1.55 24.70 -32.62
C SER A 258 0.06 25.00 -32.44
N GLY A 259 -0.63 24.17 -31.60
CA GLY A 259 -2.08 24.18 -31.45
C GLY A 259 -2.63 25.07 -30.34
N ASP A 260 -3.94 25.03 -30.21
CA ASP A 260 -4.66 25.64 -29.11
C ASP A 260 -4.37 24.81 -27.84
N ARG A 261 -3.56 25.36 -26.93
CA ARG A 261 -2.93 24.65 -25.84
C ARG A 261 -3.89 24.25 -24.72
N PHE A 262 -5.14 24.71 -24.79
CA PHE A 262 -6.18 24.28 -23.85
C PHE A 262 -7.15 23.34 -24.56
N THR A 263 -7.19 22.11 -24.05
CA THR A 263 -8.22 21.13 -24.39
C THR A 263 -9.29 21.10 -23.31
N GLY A 264 -10.51 20.69 -23.66
CA GLY A 264 -11.56 20.55 -22.67
C GLY A 264 -12.94 20.30 -23.27
N LYS A 265 -13.83 19.91 -22.41
CA LYS A 265 -15.25 19.71 -22.70
C LYS A 265 -16.11 20.44 -21.69
N HIS A 266 -17.11 21.18 -22.15
CA HIS A 266 -18.10 21.82 -21.27
C HIS A 266 -19.09 20.83 -20.68
N VAL A 267 -19.35 19.74 -21.39
CA VAL A 267 -20.14 18.61 -20.91
C VAL A 267 -19.46 17.33 -21.38
N ASP A 268 -19.03 16.53 -20.43
CA ASP A 268 -18.37 15.23 -20.66
C ASP A 268 -19.16 14.12 -19.95
N PRO A 269 -20.19 13.57 -20.60
CA PRO A 269 -20.96 12.48 -20.05
C PRO A 269 -20.19 11.18 -20.22
N LYS A 270 -20.06 10.42 -19.14
CA LYS A 270 -19.46 9.09 -19.13
C LYS A 270 -20.43 8.09 -18.50
N ALA A 271 -20.43 6.89 -19.00
CA ALA A 271 -21.14 5.76 -18.42
C ALA A 271 -20.23 4.53 -18.45
N GLY A 272 -20.34 3.71 -17.46
CA GLY A 272 -19.60 2.47 -17.36
C GLY A 272 -20.29 1.46 -16.47
N LEU A 273 -19.70 0.29 -16.39
CA LEU A 273 -20.24 -0.85 -15.65
C LEU A 273 -19.10 -1.64 -15.02
N ASP A 274 -19.17 -1.81 -13.71
CA ASP A 274 -18.38 -2.82 -13.01
C ASP A 274 -19.28 -4.01 -12.71
N SER A 275 -18.76 -5.22 -12.87
CA SER A 275 -19.47 -6.46 -12.58
C SER A 275 -18.58 -7.44 -11.83
N LYS A 276 -19.19 -8.15 -10.88
CA LYS A 276 -18.56 -9.22 -10.10
C LYS A 276 -19.47 -10.43 -10.10
N ILE A 277 -18.94 -11.55 -10.54
CA ILE A 277 -19.68 -12.80 -10.66
C ILE A 277 -18.92 -13.91 -9.96
N VAL A 278 -19.51 -14.47 -8.92
CA VAL A 278 -18.94 -15.64 -8.21
C VAL A 278 -19.28 -16.91 -8.97
N ILE A 279 -18.23 -17.65 -9.35
CA ILE A 279 -18.32 -18.92 -10.10
C ILE A 279 -17.92 -20.06 -9.15
N LYS A 280 -18.80 -21.07 -8.98
CA LYS A 280 -18.56 -22.26 -8.14
C LYS A 280 -18.04 -21.91 -6.74
N ASP A 281 -18.62 -20.88 -6.11
CA ASP A 281 -18.39 -20.45 -4.72
C ASP A 281 -16.97 -19.99 -4.39
N SER A 282 -16.00 -20.13 -5.27
CA SER A 282 -14.59 -19.88 -4.98
C SER A 282 -13.82 -19.07 -6.03
N LEU A 283 -14.30 -19.00 -7.26
CA LEU A 283 -13.73 -18.19 -8.33
C LEU A 283 -14.59 -16.95 -8.55
N VAL A 284 -13.96 -15.83 -8.78
CA VAL A 284 -14.64 -14.56 -9.08
C VAL A 284 -14.14 -14.00 -10.38
N LEU A 285 -15.08 -13.71 -11.25
CA LEU A 285 -14.90 -12.91 -12.44
C LEU A 285 -15.29 -11.47 -12.12
N ASP A 286 -14.32 -10.58 -12.14
CA ASP A 286 -14.52 -9.13 -12.11
C ASP A 286 -14.33 -8.60 -13.53
N ALA A 287 -15.24 -7.75 -14.00
CA ALA A 287 -15.10 -7.09 -15.29
C ALA A 287 -15.54 -5.64 -15.18
N THR A 288 -14.83 -4.77 -15.92
CA THR A 288 -15.12 -3.34 -16.00
C THR A 288 -15.15 -2.89 -17.45
N ILE A 289 -16.02 -1.96 -17.74
CA ILE A 289 -16.13 -1.30 -19.06
C ILE A 289 -16.16 0.21 -18.82
N ASN A 290 -15.25 0.94 -19.49
CA ASN A 290 -15.11 2.39 -19.42
C ASN A 290 -15.01 2.89 -17.96
N PRO A 291 -14.08 2.38 -17.12
CA PRO A 291 -13.99 2.72 -15.71
C PRO A 291 -13.73 4.23 -15.52
N ASP A 292 -14.41 4.81 -14.52
CA ASP A 292 -14.24 6.21 -14.12
C ASP A 292 -13.66 6.30 -12.71
N PHE A 293 -12.47 6.87 -12.61
CA PHE A 293 -11.70 6.99 -11.37
C PHE A 293 -11.68 8.42 -10.78
N GLY A 294 -12.57 9.31 -11.25
CA GLY A 294 -12.60 10.72 -10.84
C GLY A 294 -12.75 10.96 -9.33
N GLN A 295 -13.34 10.00 -8.56
CA GLN A 295 -13.49 10.09 -7.11
C GLN A 295 -12.22 9.71 -6.33
N ILE A 296 -11.23 9.11 -6.99
CA ILE A 296 -10.00 8.64 -6.33
C ILE A 296 -9.19 9.84 -5.84
N GLU A 297 -8.61 9.68 -4.67
CA GLU A 297 -7.71 10.67 -4.09
C GLU A 297 -6.40 10.74 -4.88
N SER A 298 -5.89 11.97 -5.08
CA SER A 298 -4.55 12.17 -5.64
C SER A 298 -3.48 11.43 -4.82
N ASP A 299 -2.39 11.05 -5.47
CA ASP A 299 -1.29 10.35 -4.81
C ASP A 299 -0.69 11.18 -3.66
N ASP A 300 -0.19 10.48 -2.66
CA ASP A 300 0.52 11.13 -1.57
C ASP A 300 1.77 11.82 -2.09
N PRO A 301 2.11 13.00 -1.56
CA PRO A 301 3.22 13.77 -2.07
C PRO A 301 4.55 13.04 -1.86
N GLN A 302 5.36 13.02 -2.89
CA GLN A 302 6.72 12.49 -2.88
C GLN A 302 7.66 13.49 -3.56
N VAL A 303 8.92 13.52 -3.11
CA VAL A 303 9.97 14.32 -3.76
C VAL A 303 10.38 13.62 -5.05
N THR A 304 10.12 14.23 -6.18
CA THR A 304 10.43 13.70 -7.52
C THR A 304 11.63 14.38 -8.19
N VAL A 305 12.13 15.46 -7.62
CA VAL A 305 13.29 16.20 -8.14
C VAL A 305 14.60 15.54 -7.73
N ASN A 306 15.60 15.58 -8.61
CA ASN A 306 16.94 15.04 -8.37
C ASN A 306 16.96 13.55 -8.00
N GLN A 307 16.05 12.75 -8.60
CA GLN A 307 16.00 11.31 -8.40
C GLN A 307 16.80 10.57 -9.47
N ARG A 308 17.55 9.55 -9.06
CA ARG A 308 18.26 8.66 -9.99
C ARG A 308 17.32 7.72 -10.74
N PHE A 309 16.27 7.27 -10.08
CA PHE A 309 15.30 6.30 -10.58
C PHE A 309 13.87 6.82 -10.45
N ALA A 310 12.95 6.25 -11.23
CA ALA A 310 11.52 6.55 -11.14
C ALA A 310 10.96 6.25 -9.74
N VAL A 311 10.10 7.13 -9.25
CA VAL A 311 9.46 7.01 -7.94
C VAL A 311 8.26 6.07 -8.06
N PHE A 312 8.11 5.17 -7.09
CA PHE A 312 6.98 4.24 -7.03
C PHE A 312 5.75 4.92 -6.43
N PHE A 313 4.61 4.80 -7.12
CA PHE A 313 3.30 5.20 -6.60
C PHE A 313 2.38 3.98 -6.48
N PRO A 314 1.78 3.71 -5.31
CA PRO A 314 0.90 2.56 -5.13
C PRO A 314 -0.38 2.69 -5.96
N GLU A 315 -0.96 1.56 -6.35
CA GLU A 315 -2.26 1.53 -7.03
C GLU A 315 -3.37 1.99 -6.06
N LYS A 316 -4.32 2.79 -6.55
CA LYS A 316 -5.47 3.29 -5.78
C LYS A 316 -6.82 3.00 -6.45
N ARG A 317 -6.82 2.44 -7.67
CA ARG A 317 -8.04 2.15 -8.42
C ARG A 317 -8.65 0.83 -7.97
N PRO A 318 -9.91 0.81 -7.49
CA PRO A 318 -10.53 -0.37 -6.86
C PRO A 318 -10.51 -1.62 -7.73
N PHE A 319 -10.74 -1.49 -9.05
CA PHE A 319 -10.70 -2.64 -9.96
C PHE A 319 -9.35 -3.36 -9.95
N PHE A 320 -8.24 -2.64 -9.83
CA PHE A 320 -6.89 -3.23 -9.84
C PHE A 320 -6.42 -3.64 -8.45
N GLN A 321 -6.92 -3.01 -7.39
CA GLN A 321 -6.53 -3.31 -6.01
C GLN A 321 -7.16 -4.60 -5.50
N GLU A 322 -8.46 -4.77 -5.67
CA GLU A 322 -9.18 -5.92 -5.10
C GLU A 322 -8.59 -7.25 -5.59
N ASN A 323 -8.25 -8.16 -4.66
CA ASN A 323 -7.59 -9.44 -4.93
C ASN A 323 -6.23 -9.31 -5.67
N SER A 324 -5.54 -8.17 -5.56
CA SER A 324 -4.22 -7.96 -6.20
C SER A 324 -3.17 -8.94 -5.69
N ASN A 325 -3.34 -9.47 -4.48
CA ASN A 325 -2.48 -10.49 -3.87
C ASN A 325 -2.35 -11.77 -4.72
N PHE A 326 -3.35 -12.11 -5.56
CA PHE A 326 -3.25 -13.23 -6.49
C PHE A 326 -2.17 -13.03 -7.57
N PHE A 327 -1.75 -11.79 -7.84
CA PHE A 327 -0.76 -11.45 -8.86
C PHE A 327 0.62 -11.13 -8.30
N GLN A 328 0.76 -11.09 -6.98
CA GLN A 328 2.04 -10.77 -6.34
C GLN A 328 3.06 -11.87 -6.53
N THR A 329 4.29 -11.47 -6.84
CA THR A 329 5.47 -12.33 -7.00
C THR A 329 6.69 -11.68 -6.33
N PRO A 330 7.76 -12.44 -6.03
CA PRO A 330 8.98 -11.90 -5.42
C PRO A 330 9.57 -10.70 -6.17
N LEU A 331 9.63 -10.76 -7.50
CA LEU A 331 9.93 -9.61 -8.35
C LEU A 331 8.62 -8.88 -8.70
N ALA A 332 8.62 -7.57 -8.76
CA ALA A 332 7.44 -6.76 -9.09
C ALA A 332 7.10 -6.85 -10.59
N LEU A 333 6.56 -7.99 -11.02
CA LEU A 333 6.22 -8.26 -12.43
C LEU A 333 4.85 -7.74 -12.85
N VAL A 334 3.99 -7.39 -11.88
CA VAL A 334 2.66 -6.81 -12.13
C VAL A 334 2.55 -5.48 -11.38
N PHE A 335 2.44 -4.41 -12.14
CA PHE A 335 2.27 -3.05 -11.67
C PHE A 335 1.20 -2.35 -12.51
N THR A 336 -0.02 -2.39 -12.04
CA THR A 336 -1.21 -1.99 -12.81
C THR A 336 -1.28 -0.50 -13.14
N ARG A 337 -0.46 0.35 -12.50
CA ARG A 337 -0.34 1.77 -12.88
C ARG A 337 0.28 1.99 -14.26
N ASN A 338 0.92 0.97 -14.83
CA ASN A 338 1.35 0.99 -16.24
C ASN A 338 0.16 0.94 -17.22
N ILE A 339 -1.06 0.62 -16.73
CA ILE A 339 -2.32 0.73 -17.45
C ILE A 339 -2.92 2.10 -17.10
N GLY A 340 -2.77 3.10 -17.96
CA GLY A 340 -3.10 4.48 -17.62
C GLY A 340 -4.58 4.82 -17.75
N ASP A 341 -5.19 4.55 -18.91
CA ASP A 341 -6.61 4.83 -19.23
C ASP A 341 -7.30 3.59 -19.82
N PRO A 342 -7.72 2.63 -18.97
CA PRO A 342 -8.32 1.39 -19.43
C PRO A 342 -9.69 1.63 -20.07
N LEU A 343 -9.90 1.10 -21.29
CA LEU A 343 -11.21 1.05 -21.94
C LEU A 343 -12.07 -0.06 -21.35
N TYR A 344 -11.47 -1.22 -21.11
CA TYR A 344 -12.10 -2.36 -20.44
C TYR A 344 -11.03 -3.19 -19.73
N GLY A 345 -11.49 -3.95 -18.75
CA GLY A 345 -10.68 -4.94 -18.05
C GLY A 345 -11.52 -6.12 -17.59
N ALA A 346 -10.89 -7.28 -17.49
CA ALA A 346 -11.48 -8.47 -16.90
C ALA A 346 -10.45 -9.20 -16.06
N ARG A 347 -10.89 -9.75 -14.93
CA ARG A 347 -10.03 -10.46 -13.99
C ARG A 347 -10.77 -11.67 -13.43
N LEU A 348 -10.12 -12.83 -13.44
CA LEU A 348 -10.61 -14.05 -12.77
C LEU A 348 -9.63 -14.39 -11.64
N THR A 349 -10.12 -14.42 -10.41
CA THR A 349 -9.31 -14.74 -9.22
C THR A 349 -10.03 -15.73 -8.33
N GLY A 350 -9.27 -16.56 -7.61
CA GLY A 350 -9.81 -17.45 -6.60
C GLY A 350 -9.06 -18.77 -6.49
N LYS A 351 -9.67 -19.71 -5.75
CA LYS A 351 -9.06 -21.01 -5.43
C LYS A 351 -9.96 -22.17 -5.88
N THR A 352 -9.33 -23.22 -6.37
CA THR A 352 -10.00 -24.50 -6.65
C THR A 352 -9.11 -25.65 -6.18
N GLY A 353 -9.53 -26.35 -5.12
CA GLY A 353 -8.65 -27.30 -4.44
C GLY A 353 -7.36 -26.63 -3.96
N PRO A 354 -6.18 -27.22 -4.23
CA PRO A 354 -4.89 -26.66 -3.87
C PRO A 354 -4.38 -25.58 -4.85
N TRP A 355 -5.18 -25.17 -5.82
CA TRP A 355 -4.78 -24.23 -6.85
C TRP A 355 -5.37 -22.85 -6.60
N ALA A 356 -4.53 -21.83 -6.52
CA ALA A 356 -4.90 -20.42 -6.60
C ALA A 356 -4.64 -19.91 -8.01
N ILE A 357 -5.62 -19.25 -8.60
CA ILE A 357 -5.61 -18.79 -9.99
C ILE A 357 -5.89 -17.29 -10.01
N GLY A 358 -5.06 -16.54 -10.70
CA GLY A 358 -5.24 -15.14 -11.03
C GLY A 358 -5.02 -14.93 -12.53
N THR A 359 -6.00 -14.41 -13.24
CA THR A 359 -5.83 -13.95 -14.62
C THR A 359 -6.37 -12.55 -14.75
N MET A 360 -5.72 -11.71 -15.55
CA MET A 360 -6.14 -10.34 -15.82
C MET A 360 -5.89 -10.01 -17.28
N LEU A 361 -6.86 -9.33 -17.89
CA LEU A 361 -6.77 -8.74 -19.22
C LEU A 361 -7.22 -7.27 -19.12
N ALA A 362 -6.53 -6.37 -19.80
CA ALA A 362 -6.93 -4.98 -19.90
C ALA A 362 -6.52 -4.39 -21.25
N ASN A 363 -7.30 -3.42 -21.72
CA ASN A 363 -6.98 -2.60 -22.87
C ASN A 363 -6.75 -1.16 -22.39
N ASP A 364 -5.62 -0.57 -22.75
CA ASP A 364 -5.21 0.77 -22.33
C ASP A 364 -5.13 1.71 -23.54
N ARG A 365 -5.85 2.82 -23.46
CA ARG A 365 -5.86 3.88 -24.49
C ARG A 365 -4.72 4.88 -24.33
N LEU A 366 -4.15 4.97 -23.11
CA LEU A 366 -3.19 6.03 -22.78
C LEU A 366 -2.02 6.14 -23.77
N PRO A 367 -1.40 5.06 -24.28
CA PRO A 367 -0.29 5.18 -25.24
C PRO A 367 -0.66 5.99 -26.47
N GLY A 368 -1.86 5.80 -27.03
CA GLY A 368 -2.34 6.56 -28.19
C GLY A 368 -2.85 7.96 -27.84
N ASP A 369 -3.41 8.14 -26.64
CA ASP A 369 -3.94 9.43 -26.19
C ASP A 369 -2.84 10.36 -25.64
N SER A 370 -1.66 9.81 -25.29
CA SER A 370 -0.55 10.58 -24.74
C SER A 370 0.32 11.29 -25.80
N VAL A 371 0.10 11.00 -27.07
CA VAL A 371 0.87 11.51 -28.21
C VAL A 371 0.05 12.51 -29.01
N ILE A 372 0.73 13.28 -29.89
CA ILE A 372 0.05 14.21 -30.81
C ILE A 372 -0.64 13.45 -31.94
N ASP A 373 -1.65 14.05 -32.57
CA ASP A 373 -2.47 13.42 -33.62
C ASP A 373 -1.67 12.94 -34.85
N THR A 374 -0.50 13.51 -35.09
CA THR A 374 0.41 13.13 -36.19
C THR A 374 1.34 11.98 -35.83
N ASP A 375 1.38 11.55 -34.57
CA ASP A 375 2.21 10.45 -34.12
C ASP A 375 1.65 9.10 -34.60
N PRO A 376 2.50 8.15 -35.03
CA PRO A 376 2.09 6.81 -35.42
C PRO A 376 1.29 6.04 -34.36
N LEU A 377 1.48 6.36 -33.08
CA LEU A 377 0.74 5.78 -31.97
C LEU A 377 -0.63 6.40 -31.73
N SER A 378 -0.92 7.56 -32.34
CA SER A 378 -2.18 8.27 -32.10
C SER A 378 -3.39 7.36 -32.33
N GLY A 379 -4.24 7.26 -31.32
CA GLY A 379 -5.42 6.39 -31.32
C GLY A 379 -5.14 4.90 -31.22
N GLN A 380 -3.88 4.47 -30.97
CA GLN A 380 -3.54 3.07 -30.73
C GLN A 380 -3.68 2.70 -29.25
N ASN A 381 -3.94 1.42 -29.01
CA ASN A 381 -4.14 0.89 -27.66
C ASN A 381 -3.06 -0.15 -27.34
N ALA A 382 -2.71 -0.24 -26.04
CA ALA A 382 -1.93 -1.35 -25.51
C ALA A 382 -2.85 -2.41 -24.89
N TYR A 383 -2.48 -3.68 -25.06
CA TYR A 383 -3.17 -4.83 -24.47
C TYR A 383 -2.29 -5.45 -23.39
N PHE A 384 -2.87 -5.67 -22.22
CA PHE A 384 -2.20 -6.28 -21.07
C PHE A 384 -2.83 -7.63 -20.76
N GLY A 385 -1.98 -8.63 -20.58
CA GLY A 385 -2.38 -9.96 -20.15
C GLY A 385 -1.52 -10.45 -18.99
N VAL A 386 -2.15 -11.00 -17.94
CA VAL A 386 -1.45 -11.64 -16.83
C VAL A 386 -2.11 -12.97 -16.52
N VAL A 387 -1.30 -14.01 -16.35
CA VAL A 387 -1.72 -15.34 -15.88
C VAL A 387 -0.83 -15.74 -14.72
N ARG A 388 -1.43 -16.00 -13.57
CA ARG A 388 -0.77 -16.48 -12.36
C ARG A 388 -1.45 -17.74 -11.87
N ILE A 389 -0.69 -18.81 -11.68
CA ILE A 389 -1.17 -20.07 -11.13
C ILE A 389 -0.24 -20.45 -9.99
N ASN A 390 -0.78 -20.69 -8.81
CA ASN A 390 -0.04 -21.09 -7.63
C ASN A 390 -0.64 -22.39 -7.09
N ARG A 391 0.19 -23.40 -6.82
CA ARG A 391 -0.19 -24.66 -6.22
C ARG A 391 0.34 -24.76 -4.80
N GLU A 392 -0.54 -25.01 -3.88
CA GLU A 392 -0.21 -25.30 -2.49
C GLU A 392 0.39 -26.69 -2.35
N LEU A 393 1.48 -26.78 -1.60
CA LEU A 393 2.20 -27.99 -1.27
C LEU A 393 2.19 -28.16 0.26
N GLY A 394 1.33 -29.05 0.76
CA GLY A 394 1.15 -29.20 2.22
C GLY A 394 0.51 -27.96 2.87
N LYS A 395 0.93 -27.64 4.10
CA LYS A 395 0.27 -26.59 4.91
C LYS A 395 0.82 -25.18 4.65
N ASN A 396 2.10 -25.05 4.30
CA ASN A 396 2.76 -23.72 4.27
C ASN A 396 3.58 -23.45 3.00
N ASP A 397 3.79 -24.46 2.16
CA ASP A 397 4.64 -24.35 0.99
C ASP A 397 3.82 -24.16 -0.28
N SER A 398 4.39 -23.53 -1.31
CA SER A 398 3.74 -23.38 -2.59
C SER A 398 4.75 -23.28 -3.73
N ILE A 399 4.29 -23.64 -4.92
CA ILE A 399 4.98 -23.41 -6.17
C ILE A 399 4.05 -22.67 -7.13
N GLY A 400 4.57 -21.65 -7.79
CA GLY A 400 3.82 -20.81 -8.69
C GLY A 400 4.42 -20.66 -10.06
N MET A 401 3.60 -20.26 -11.02
CA MET A 401 3.97 -19.88 -12.37
C MET A 401 3.32 -18.54 -12.69
N ILE A 402 4.05 -17.65 -13.33
CA ILE A 402 3.55 -16.38 -13.84
C ILE A 402 3.88 -16.23 -15.31
N TYR A 403 2.96 -15.64 -16.06
CA TYR A 403 3.16 -15.14 -17.42
C TYR A 403 2.50 -13.77 -17.53
N THR A 404 3.23 -12.81 -18.08
CA THR A 404 2.71 -11.47 -18.38
C THR A 404 3.00 -11.14 -19.85
N ASP A 405 2.12 -10.37 -20.46
CA ASP A 405 2.18 -9.93 -21.84
C ASP A 405 1.69 -8.49 -21.95
N ARG A 406 2.45 -7.65 -22.61
CA ARG A 406 2.00 -6.33 -23.07
C ARG A 406 2.26 -6.25 -24.57
N GLU A 407 1.21 -5.98 -25.34
CA GLU A 407 1.29 -5.75 -26.78
C GLU A 407 0.83 -4.34 -27.09
N LEU A 408 1.62 -3.62 -27.86
CA LEU A 408 1.30 -2.30 -28.38
C LEU A 408 1.08 -2.42 -29.89
N HIS A 409 -0.11 -2.10 -30.34
CA HIS A 409 -0.43 -2.10 -31.76
C HIS A 409 -0.10 -0.73 -32.35
N THR A 410 0.80 -0.73 -33.31
CA THR A 410 1.12 0.46 -34.11
C THR A 410 0.35 0.45 -35.43
N ASN A 411 0.08 1.63 -35.98
CA ASN A 411 -0.56 1.70 -37.29
C ASN A 411 0.40 1.15 -38.35
N PRO A 412 0.01 0.11 -39.14
CA PRO A 412 0.89 -0.50 -40.13
C PRO A 412 1.38 0.45 -41.23
N ASN A 413 0.81 1.65 -41.32
CA ASN A 413 1.25 2.71 -42.25
C ASN A 413 2.22 3.71 -41.60
N SER A 414 2.60 3.51 -40.35
CA SER A 414 3.53 4.38 -39.65
C SER A 414 4.97 4.02 -40.00
N PHE A 415 5.74 5.00 -40.48
CA PHE A 415 7.17 4.85 -40.66
C PHE A 415 7.86 5.04 -39.30
N CYS A 416 8.33 3.96 -38.70
CA CYS A 416 9.32 4.04 -37.63
C CYS A 416 10.57 4.74 -38.17
N THR A 417 10.94 5.87 -37.61
CA THR A 417 12.27 6.42 -37.81
C THR A 417 13.21 5.69 -36.82
N ALA A 418 14.44 5.38 -37.27
CA ALA A 418 15.42 4.56 -36.54
C ALA A 418 15.78 5.03 -35.11
N THR A 419 15.18 6.09 -34.63
CA THR A 419 15.42 6.68 -33.29
C THR A 419 14.21 6.69 -32.35
N ALA A 420 13.03 6.21 -32.79
CA ALA A 420 11.80 6.30 -31.98
C ALA A 420 10.80 5.16 -32.33
N CYS A 421 11.27 3.93 -32.34
CA CYS A 421 10.37 2.78 -32.43
C CYS A 421 9.89 2.37 -31.03
N GLU A 422 8.57 2.27 -30.90
CA GLU A 422 7.95 1.77 -29.69
C GLU A 422 8.08 0.23 -29.59
N THR A 423 7.85 -0.28 -28.40
CA THR A 423 7.88 -1.71 -28.13
C THR A 423 6.67 -2.41 -28.77
N GLY A 424 6.89 -3.35 -29.67
CA GLY A 424 5.80 -4.13 -30.27
C GLY A 424 5.18 -5.10 -29.25
N PHE A 425 6.01 -5.84 -28.48
CA PHE A 425 5.55 -6.62 -27.34
C PHE A 425 6.62 -6.79 -26.27
N ASN A 426 6.19 -6.97 -25.02
CA ASN A 426 7.02 -7.41 -23.90
C ASN A 426 6.34 -8.57 -23.19
N ARG A 427 7.03 -9.69 -23.06
CA ARG A 427 6.56 -10.94 -22.44
C ARG A 427 7.51 -11.37 -21.35
N VAL A 428 6.95 -11.71 -20.16
CA VAL A 428 7.74 -12.26 -19.05
C VAL A 428 7.10 -13.54 -18.56
N GLY A 429 7.90 -14.59 -18.40
CA GLY A 429 7.41 -15.87 -17.92
C GLY A 429 8.38 -16.53 -16.96
N GLY A 430 7.85 -17.29 -15.99
CA GLY A 430 8.69 -18.05 -15.07
C GLY A 430 7.95 -18.65 -13.88
N ILE A 431 8.72 -19.11 -12.94
CA ILE A 431 8.26 -19.86 -11.77
C ILE A 431 8.77 -19.24 -10.48
N ASP A 432 8.04 -19.48 -9.40
CA ASP A 432 8.44 -19.11 -8.06
C ASP A 432 8.02 -20.17 -7.04
N THR A 433 8.57 -20.08 -5.85
CA THR A 433 8.23 -20.96 -4.73
C THR A 433 8.30 -20.21 -3.42
N GLN A 434 7.48 -20.66 -2.48
CA GLN A 434 7.48 -20.22 -1.10
C GLN A 434 7.56 -21.44 -0.20
N LEU A 435 8.50 -21.41 0.74
CA LEU A 435 8.80 -22.49 1.65
C LEU A 435 8.88 -21.99 3.09
N LYS A 436 8.38 -22.77 4.04
CA LYS A 436 8.46 -22.47 5.48
C LYS A 436 9.23 -23.58 6.20
N PHE A 437 10.26 -23.19 6.95
CA PHE A 437 11.11 -24.12 7.69
C PHE A 437 10.98 -23.88 9.20
N GLY A 438 10.53 -24.92 9.92
CA GLY A 438 10.31 -24.83 11.38
C GLY A 438 9.27 -23.76 11.73
N GLN A 439 9.50 -23.06 12.86
CA GLN A 439 8.54 -22.08 13.39
C GLN A 439 8.83 -20.62 12.99
N ASN A 440 10.05 -20.33 12.55
CA ASN A 440 10.53 -18.94 12.42
C ASN A 440 11.21 -18.62 11.08
N TRP A 441 11.35 -19.57 10.18
CA TRP A 441 12.03 -19.35 8.89
C TRP A 441 11.06 -19.47 7.73
N GLN A 442 11.17 -18.57 6.82
CA GLN A 442 10.55 -18.65 5.50
C GLN A 442 11.54 -18.29 4.40
N MET A 443 11.29 -18.81 3.20
CA MET A 443 12.07 -18.53 2.01
C MET A 443 11.13 -18.39 0.82
N ASN A 444 11.38 -17.42 -0.04
CA ASN A 444 10.81 -17.38 -1.38
C ASN A 444 11.90 -17.30 -2.43
N ALA A 445 11.66 -17.89 -3.59
CA ALA A 445 12.56 -17.85 -4.72
C ALA A 445 11.77 -17.71 -6.01
N GLN A 446 12.34 -17.01 -6.97
CA GLN A 446 11.76 -16.81 -8.30
C GLN A 446 12.83 -16.86 -9.37
N ALA A 447 12.48 -17.45 -10.52
CA ALA A 447 13.26 -17.43 -11.75
C ALA A 447 12.33 -17.13 -12.93
N VAL A 448 12.63 -16.07 -13.66
CA VAL A 448 11.84 -15.60 -14.80
C VAL A 448 12.75 -15.20 -15.95
N THR A 449 12.19 -15.15 -17.16
CA THR A 449 12.85 -14.59 -18.33
C THR A 449 11.91 -13.64 -19.04
N SER A 450 12.47 -12.61 -19.67
CA SER A 450 11.73 -11.68 -20.53
C SER A 450 12.13 -11.82 -21.99
N GLU A 451 11.20 -11.48 -22.87
CA GLU A 451 11.42 -11.26 -24.30
C GLU A 451 10.71 -9.97 -24.69
N THR A 452 11.45 -9.05 -25.30
CA THR A 452 10.95 -7.77 -25.79
C THR A 452 11.25 -7.69 -27.28
N LYS A 453 10.24 -7.36 -28.09
CA LYS A 453 10.38 -7.09 -29.51
C LYS A 453 10.02 -5.65 -29.76
N PHE A 454 10.92 -4.92 -30.37
CA PHE A 454 10.70 -3.55 -30.81
C PHE A 454 10.12 -3.49 -32.23
N ASP A 455 9.47 -2.39 -32.59
CA ASP A 455 8.84 -2.21 -33.91
C ASP A 455 9.84 -2.19 -35.08
N ASP A 456 11.13 -1.91 -34.78
CA ASP A 456 12.21 -2.03 -35.76
C ASP A 456 12.63 -3.49 -36.03
N GLY A 457 12.00 -4.46 -35.33
CA GLY A 457 12.26 -5.87 -35.42
C GLY A 457 13.43 -6.35 -34.56
N THR A 458 14.06 -5.48 -33.78
CA THR A 458 15.08 -5.90 -32.82
C THR A 458 14.46 -6.65 -31.62
N HIS A 459 15.24 -7.55 -31.02
CA HIS A 459 14.81 -8.35 -29.88
C HIS A 459 15.81 -8.20 -28.75
N GLU A 460 15.28 -8.03 -27.52
CA GLU A 460 16.05 -8.13 -26.29
C GLU A 460 15.45 -9.21 -25.40
N SER A 461 16.30 -9.95 -24.71
CA SER A 461 15.87 -10.96 -23.75
C SER A 461 16.87 -11.11 -22.61
N GLY A 462 16.38 -11.49 -21.45
CA GLY A 462 17.23 -11.73 -20.30
C GLY A 462 16.50 -12.45 -19.16
N PRO A 463 17.25 -13.22 -18.35
CA PRO A 463 16.70 -13.81 -17.13
C PRO A 463 16.72 -12.82 -15.95
N ALA A 464 15.87 -13.10 -14.96
CA ALA A 464 15.95 -12.50 -13.64
C ALA A 464 15.68 -13.53 -12.54
N TYR A 465 16.43 -13.45 -11.46
CA TYR A 465 16.36 -14.36 -10.33
C TYR A 465 16.26 -13.59 -9.02
N GLN A 466 15.48 -14.12 -8.07
CA GLN A 466 15.48 -13.63 -6.70
C GLN A 466 15.37 -14.80 -5.73
N VAL A 467 16.15 -14.74 -4.66
CA VAL A 467 16.01 -15.62 -3.49
C VAL A 467 15.97 -14.72 -2.27
N TYR A 468 14.96 -14.87 -1.44
CA TYR A 468 14.80 -14.16 -0.18
C TYR A 468 14.58 -15.18 0.93
N ALA A 469 15.30 -15.05 2.04
CA ALA A 469 15.09 -15.85 3.23
C ALA A 469 14.97 -14.94 4.44
N GLU A 470 14.03 -15.25 5.32
CA GLU A 470 13.71 -14.47 6.50
C GLU A 470 13.59 -15.36 7.72
N ARG A 471 14.11 -14.88 8.83
CA ARG A 471 13.86 -15.40 10.16
C ARG A 471 13.24 -14.32 11.03
N SER A 472 12.04 -14.56 11.53
CA SER A 472 11.38 -13.68 12.47
C SER A 472 11.12 -14.38 13.80
N SER A 473 11.50 -13.73 14.89
CA SER A 473 11.23 -14.17 16.25
C SER A 473 11.18 -12.96 17.19
N ARG A 474 10.70 -13.13 18.40
CA ARG A 474 10.54 -12.03 19.36
C ARG A 474 11.79 -11.17 19.58
N ARG A 475 12.99 -11.74 19.48
CA ARG A 475 14.25 -11.02 19.76
C ARG A 475 15.13 -10.81 18.55
N LEU A 476 15.15 -11.75 17.63
CA LEU A 476 16.02 -11.72 16.47
C LEU A 476 15.17 -11.69 15.20
N GLU A 477 15.34 -10.66 14.44
CA GLU A 477 14.89 -10.53 13.07
C GLU A 477 16.11 -10.58 12.15
N PHE A 478 16.03 -11.39 11.11
CA PHE A 478 17.11 -11.50 10.13
C PHE A 478 16.49 -11.79 8.77
N ASN A 479 16.91 -11.06 7.74
CA ASN A 479 16.61 -11.44 6.37
C ASN A 479 17.81 -11.27 5.47
N THR A 480 17.82 -12.05 4.38
CA THR A 480 18.85 -11.99 3.34
C THR A 480 18.19 -12.15 1.99
N MET A 481 18.64 -11.38 1.00
CA MET A 481 18.14 -11.43 -0.36
C MET A 481 19.30 -11.43 -1.35
N TYR A 482 19.25 -12.36 -2.30
CA TYR A 482 20.01 -12.32 -3.52
C TYR A 482 19.10 -12.02 -4.70
N GLN A 483 19.46 -11.08 -5.54
CA GLN A 483 18.73 -10.71 -6.74
C GLN A 483 19.72 -10.53 -7.90
N ASP A 484 19.36 -11.07 -9.06
CA ASP A 484 20.15 -11.02 -10.29
C ASP A 484 19.23 -10.63 -11.43
N ILE A 485 19.46 -9.46 -12.05
CA ILE A 485 18.66 -8.95 -13.17
C ILE A 485 19.59 -8.74 -14.34
N ALA A 486 19.44 -9.54 -15.38
CA ALA A 486 20.28 -9.47 -16.59
C ALA A 486 20.15 -8.14 -17.35
N PRO A 487 21.15 -7.74 -18.15
CA PRO A 487 21.11 -6.48 -18.92
C PRO A 487 19.90 -6.36 -19.86
N GLY A 488 19.53 -7.46 -20.54
CA GLY A 488 18.39 -7.48 -21.46
C GLY A 488 17.06 -7.86 -20.84
N PHE A 489 16.95 -7.89 -19.50
CA PHE A 489 15.68 -8.13 -18.83
C PHE A 489 14.84 -6.88 -18.78
N THR A 490 13.60 -6.93 -19.29
CA THR A 490 12.62 -5.84 -19.20
C THR A 490 11.26 -6.37 -18.80
N THR A 491 10.46 -5.55 -18.12
CA THR A 491 9.06 -5.85 -17.79
C THR A 491 8.23 -4.58 -17.90
N GLU A 492 7.36 -4.51 -18.91
CA GLU A 492 6.47 -3.36 -19.12
C GLU A 492 5.14 -3.50 -18.38
N THR A 493 4.84 -4.71 -17.91
CA THR A 493 3.72 -4.96 -16.99
C THR A 493 4.10 -4.79 -15.53
N GLY A 494 5.40 -4.68 -15.22
CA GLY A 494 5.96 -4.63 -13.88
C GLY A 494 6.65 -3.31 -13.56
N PHE A 495 7.39 -3.29 -12.44
CA PHE A 495 8.15 -2.13 -11.98
C PHE A 495 9.56 -2.55 -11.56
N ILE A 496 10.50 -2.51 -12.50
CA ILE A 496 11.93 -2.79 -12.29
C ILE A 496 12.72 -1.62 -12.88
N ASN A 497 13.30 -0.80 -12.03
CA ASN A 497 13.92 0.48 -12.41
C ASN A 497 15.36 0.37 -12.91
N ARG A 498 15.97 -0.79 -12.77
CA ARG A 498 17.38 -1.01 -13.13
C ARG A 498 17.60 -2.44 -13.57
N THR A 499 18.45 -2.62 -14.56
CA THR A 499 18.93 -3.91 -15.05
C THR A 499 20.46 -3.97 -14.96
N ASP A 500 21.05 -5.08 -15.37
CA ASP A 500 22.50 -5.30 -15.33
C ASP A 500 23.09 -5.20 -13.94
N TYR A 501 22.50 -5.96 -12.99
CA TYR A 501 23.06 -6.06 -11.64
C TYR A 501 22.82 -7.40 -10.96
N ARG A 502 23.73 -7.71 -10.03
CA ARG A 502 23.60 -8.71 -8.97
C ARG A 502 23.61 -8.00 -7.64
N ARG A 503 22.62 -8.22 -6.83
CA ARG A 503 22.46 -7.58 -5.53
C ARG A 503 22.39 -8.60 -4.43
N PHE A 504 23.15 -8.36 -3.38
CA PHE A 504 23.04 -9.04 -2.10
C PHE A 504 22.67 -8.03 -1.03
N SER A 505 21.64 -8.30 -0.25
CA SER A 505 21.25 -7.42 0.85
C SER A 505 20.88 -8.22 2.09
N ASN A 506 21.23 -7.69 3.24
CA ASN A 506 21.03 -8.32 4.54
C ASN A 506 20.43 -7.31 5.52
N PHE A 507 19.59 -7.79 6.40
CA PHE A 507 19.10 -7.07 7.56
C PHE A 507 19.22 -7.95 8.80
N ALA A 508 19.69 -7.36 9.90
CA ALA A 508 19.72 -8.01 11.19
C ALA A 508 19.25 -7.03 12.27
N GLY A 509 18.28 -7.44 13.08
CA GLY A 509 17.76 -6.67 14.21
C GLY A 509 17.77 -7.49 15.48
N TRP A 510 18.17 -6.88 16.59
CA TRP A 510 18.07 -7.49 17.91
C TRP A 510 17.25 -6.59 18.84
N THR A 511 16.15 -7.12 19.38
CA THR A 511 15.22 -6.36 20.22
C THR A 511 15.28 -6.83 21.67
N PHE A 512 15.56 -5.90 22.58
CA PHE A 512 15.43 -6.06 24.02
C PHE A 512 14.02 -5.63 24.44
N HIS A 513 13.37 -6.38 25.31
CA HIS A 513 12.03 -6.10 25.82
C HIS A 513 12.09 -5.89 27.34
N PRO A 514 12.42 -4.70 27.82
CA PRO A 514 12.38 -4.41 29.25
C PRO A 514 10.94 -4.39 29.80
N GLU A 515 9.91 -4.22 28.92
CA GLU A 515 8.48 -4.20 29.26
C GLU A 515 8.14 -3.21 30.39
N GLY A 516 8.92 -2.12 30.44
CA GLY A 516 8.79 -1.07 31.46
C GLY A 516 7.66 -0.11 31.16
N LYS A 517 7.30 0.70 32.16
CA LYS A 517 6.29 1.75 31.98
C LYS A 517 6.73 2.88 31.04
N PHE A 518 8.05 3.12 30.93
CA PHE A 518 8.63 4.17 30.11
C PHE A 518 9.20 3.65 28.79
N LEU A 519 9.89 2.51 28.79
CA LEU A 519 10.52 1.88 27.64
C LEU A 519 9.94 0.48 27.46
N VAL A 520 9.31 0.24 26.29
CA VAL A 520 8.67 -1.03 25.94
C VAL A 520 9.67 -1.98 25.33
N ALA A 521 10.37 -1.50 24.27
CA ALA A 521 11.39 -2.25 23.58
C ALA A 521 12.50 -1.32 23.08
N HIS A 522 13.67 -1.87 22.78
CA HIS A 522 14.73 -1.13 22.09
C HIS A 522 15.74 -2.10 21.48
N GLY A 523 16.53 -1.62 20.54
CA GLY A 523 17.62 -2.45 20.03
C GLY A 523 18.33 -1.93 18.81
N PRO A 524 19.53 -2.49 18.53
CA PRO A 524 20.30 -2.22 17.35
C PRO A 524 19.72 -2.95 16.14
N ARG A 525 19.82 -2.31 14.98
CA ARG A 525 19.50 -2.86 13.67
C ARG A 525 20.63 -2.53 12.70
N LEU A 526 20.85 -3.40 11.73
CA LEU A 526 21.85 -3.22 10.69
C LEU A 526 21.24 -3.65 9.35
N PHE A 527 21.29 -2.74 8.38
CA PHE A 527 21.04 -3.06 6.98
C PHE A 527 22.33 -2.95 6.18
N GLU A 528 22.54 -3.91 5.28
CA GLU A 528 23.67 -3.94 4.35
C GLU A 528 23.15 -4.29 2.95
N LEU A 529 23.70 -3.60 1.94
CA LEU A 529 23.47 -3.87 0.53
C LEU A 529 24.78 -3.79 -0.23
N THR A 530 25.02 -4.75 -1.09
CA THR A 530 26.13 -4.69 -2.05
C THR A 530 25.65 -5.11 -3.43
N MET A 531 26.11 -4.40 -4.46
CA MET A 531 25.67 -4.58 -5.84
C MET A 531 26.86 -4.60 -6.80
N TRP A 532 26.78 -5.51 -7.78
CA TRP A 532 27.75 -5.64 -8.89
C TRP A 532 27.02 -5.71 -10.21
N ASP A 533 27.64 -5.26 -11.30
CA ASP A 533 27.17 -5.57 -12.66
C ASP A 533 27.58 -6.98 -13.09
N HIS A 534 27.12 -7.42 -14.27
CA HIS A 534 27.45 -8.74 -14.81
C HIS A 534 28.91 -8.87 -15.28
N SER A 535 29.63 -7.75 -15.44
CA SER A 535 31.07 -7.76 -15.67
C SER A 535 31.90 -7.98 -14.38
N GLY A 536 31.24 -8.00 -13.22
CA GLY A 536 31.87 -8.10 -11.89
C GLY A 536 32.33 -6.78 -11.32
N THR A 537 31.97 -5.65 -11.94
CA THR A 537 32.27 -4.32 -11.42
C THR A 537 31.33 -4.00 -10.24
N ARG A 538 31.89 -3.63 -9.08
CA ARG A 538 31.07 -3.20 -7.96
C ARG A 538 30.38 -1.89 -8.29
N LEU A 539 29.04 -1.84 -8.17
CA LEU A 539 28.21 -0.69 -8.44
C LEU A 539 27.99 0.13 -7.17
N ASP A 540 27.17 -0.40 -6.30
CA ASP A 540 26.71 0.31 -5.12
C ASP A 540 26.99 -0.53 -3.86
N TYR A 541 27.17 0.15 -2.73
CA TYR A 541 27.29 -0.45 -1.41
C TYR A 541 26.64 0.46 -0.38
N THR A 542 25.82 -0.08 0.50
CA THR A 542 25.17 0.66 1.57
C THR A 542 25.32 -0.09 2.89
N LEU A 543 25.71 0.61 3.94
CA LEU A 543 25.72 0.13 5.31
C LEU A 543 24.95 1.12 6.18
N ASN A 544 23.87 0.64 6.82
CA ASN A 544 23.00 1.47 7.65
C ASN A 544 22.80 0.84 9.04
N PRO A 545 23.69 1.10 10.00
CA PRO A 545 23.41 0.84 11.40
C PRO A 545 22.41 1.87 11.93
N ASN A 546 21.44 1.39 12.68
CA ASN A 546 20.48 2.22 13.38
C ASN A 546 20.14 1.64 14.76
N TYR A 547 19.55 2.47 15.60
CA TYR A 547 19.09 2.10 16.92
C TYR A 547 17.70 2.69 17.16
N GLU A 548 16.77 1.84 17.59
CA GLU A 548 15.38 2.17 17.83
C GLU A 548 15.01 2.02 19.30
N TRP A 549 14.21 2.96 19.82
CA TRP A 549 13.58 2.93 21.13
C TRP A 549 12.08 3.06 21.00
N ASP A 550 11.35 2.07 21.52
CA ASP A 550 9.89 2.02 21.52
C ASP A 550 9.34 2.42 22.88
N PHE A 551 8.48 3.39 22.89
CA PHE A 551 7.82 3.93 24.06
C PHE A 551 6.32 3.58 24.05
N PRO A 552 5.63 3.67 25.22
CA PRO A 552 4.18 3.46 25.27
C PRO A 552 3.41 4.38 24.32
N ARG A 553 2.19 3.95 23.94
CA ARG A 553 1.26 4.69 23.08
C ARG A 553 1.82 4.91 21.66
N ASN A 554 2.38 3.85 21.10
CA ASN A 554 2.91 3.83 19.74
C ASN A 554 3.85 5.02 19.48
N SER A 555 4.81 5.23 20.37
CA SER A 555 5.83 6.25 20.21
C SER A 555 7.18 5.60 20.03
N ALA A 556 7.99 6.12 19.11
CA ALA A 556 9.34 5.60 18.84
C ALA A 556 10.32 6.74 18.55
N PHE A 557 11.58 6.47 18.83
CA PHE A 557 12.69 7.32 18.42
C PHE A 557 13.75 6.45 17.75
N ILE A 558 14.24 6.88 16.59
CA ILE A 558 15.21 6.14 15.78
C ILE A 558 16.34 7.10 15.45
N VAL A 559 17.58 6.60 15.55
CA VAL A 559 18.77 7.27 15.02
C VAL A 559 19.49 6.32 14.08
N ALA A 560 19.94 6.85 12.95
CA ALA A 560 20.62 6.07 11.94
C ALA A 560 21.84 6.82 11.38
N SER A 561 22.79 6.05 10.87
CA SER A 561 23.87 6.57 10.04
C SER A 561 24.02 5.67 8.83
N THR A 562 24.03 6.26 7.64
CA THR A 562 24.20 5.53 6.38
C THR A 562 25.55 5.86 5.79
N TRP A 563 26.33 4.84 5.48
CA TRP A 563 27.52 4.92 4.64
C TRP A 563 27.21 4.27 3.31
N GLU A 564 27.32 5.04 2.25
CA GLU A 564 26.94 4.61 0.91
C GLU A 564 28.08 4.89 -0.07
N HIS A 565 28.31 3.96 -0.97
CA HIS A 565 29.11 4.12 -2.15
C HIS A 565 28.23 3.97 -3.37
N GLU A 566 28.21 4.94 -4.24
CA GLU A 566 27.42 4.99 -5.46
C GLU A 566 28.34 5.07 -6.69
N ARG A 567 28.17 4.16 -7.63
CA ARG A 567 28.85 4.21 -8.93
C ARG A 567 27.90 4.56 -10.04
N LEU A 568 28.18 5.65 -10.74
CA LEU A 568 27.45 6.06 -11.94
C LEU A 568 28.24 5.60 -13.16
N ARG A 569 27.54 5.00 -14.13
CA ARG A 569 28.12 4.45 -15.34
C ARG A 569 27.72 5.29 -16.57
N PRO A 570 28.51 5.31 -17.66
CA PRO A 570 28.14 5.96 -18.93
C PRO A 570 26.82 5.44 -19.51
N VAL A 571 26.47 4.16 -19.27
CA VAL A 571 25.20 3.56 -19.72
C VAL A 571 23.99 4.16 -18.96
N ASP A 572 24.18 4.58 -17.71
CA ASP A 572 23.13 5.19 -16.89
C ASP A 572 23.04 6.71 -17.11
N PHE A 573 24.14 7.37 -17.52
CA PHE A 573 24.25 8.84 -17.66
C PHE A 573 25.08 9.20 -18.90
N SER A 574 24.42 9.73 -19.92
CA SER A 574 25.03 10.12 -21.19
C SER A 574 26.11 11.22 -21.07
N THR A 575 26.14 11.95 -19.95
CA THR A 575 27.16 12.97 -19.68
C THR A 575 28.47 12.42 -19.15
N LEU A 576 28.52 11.09 -18.87
CA LEU A 576 29.71 10.41 -18.38
C LEU A 576 30.47 9.74 -19.51
N THR A 577 31.80 9.87 -19.51
CA THR A 577 32.70 9.16 -20.45
C THR A 577 33.36 7.93 -19.80
N ALA A 578 33.30 7.83 -18.47
CA ALA A 578 33.83 6.72 -17.66
C ALA A 578 33.00 6.60 -16.36
N ASN A 579 33.13 5.44 -15.70
CA ASN A 579 32.53 5.25 -14.39
C ASN A 579 33.01 6.31 -13.38
N ARG A 580 32.08 6.80 -12.54
CA ARG A 580 32.36 7.79 -11.51
C ARG A 580 31.81 7.34 -10.17
N ASP A 581 32.64 7.44 -9.14
CA ASP A 581 32.32 6.98 -7.78
C ASP A 581 32.01 8.15 -6.86
N TYR A 582 30.98 7.97 -6.03
CA TYR A 582 30.62 8.90 -4.97
C TYR A 582 30.49 8.14 -3.66
N THR A 583 30.87 8.81 -2.57
CA THR A 583 30.70 8.28 -1.21
C THR A 583 29.83 9.22 -0.42
N HIS A 584 28.81 8.66 0.19
CA HIS A 584 27.83 9.39 1.00
C HIS A 584 27.97 8.97 2.47
N VAL A 585 27.85 9.95 3.35
CA VAL A 585 27.65 9.75 4.79
C VAL A 585 26.45 10.57 5.19
N ILE A 586 25.40 9.88 5.67
CA ILE A 586 24.12 10.48 5.98
C ILE A 586 23.78 10.13 7.43
N GLY A 587 23.44 11.13 8.23
CA GLY A 587 22.83 10.96 9.54
C GLY A 587 21.33 11.11 9.42
N ALA A 588 20.56 10.36 10.20
CA ALA A 588 19.10 10.43 10.26
C ALA A 588 18.61 10.38 11.71
N ALA A 589 17.52 11.09 11.98
CA ALA A 589 16.76 11.00 13.21
C ALA A 589 15.26 11.02 12.90
N GLU A 590 14.52 10.07 13.45
CA GLU A 590 13.08 9.94 13.28
C GLU A 590 12.39 9.88 14.65
N PHE A 591 11.29 10.59 14.79
CA PHE A 591 10.43 10.58 15.97
C PHE A 591 8.97 10.35 15.57
N LYS A 592 8.38 9.30 16.11
CA LYS A 592 6.97 8.96 15.94
C LYS A 592 6.23 9.01 17.26
N THR A 593 4.99 9.49 17.28
CA THR A 593 4.17 9.44 18.48
C THR A 593 2.68 9.48 18.21
N GLN A 594 1.95 8.66 18.96
CA GLN A 594 0.51 8.69 19.12
C GLN A 594 0.12 8.91 20.59
N TYR A 595 0.99 9.58 21.35
CA TYR A 595 0.78 9.78 22.78
C TYR A 595 -0.54 10.48 23.09
N PHE A 596 -0.89 11.50 22.30
CA PHE A 596 -2.13 12.26 22.44
C PHE A 596 -3.22 11.69 21.53
N LYS A 597 -4.45 11.54 22.04
CA LYS A 597 -5.60 11.05 21.24
C LYS A 597 -5.98 11.96 20.05
N TRP A 598 -5.55 13.22 20.09
CA TRP A 598 -5.87 14.23 19.07
C TRP A 598 -4.72 14.47 18.07
N LEU A 599 -3.54 13.89 18.30
CA LEU A 599 -2.34 14.11 17.47
C LEU A 599 -1.62 12.80 17.22
N ASN A 600 -1.39 12.47 15.94
CA ASN A 600 -0.35 11.57 15.47
C ASN A 600 0.71 12.44 14.81
N LEU A 601 1.97 12.19 15.12
CA LEU A 601 3.10 12.90 14.54
C LEU A 601 4.17 11.88 14.12
N ASP A 602 4.70 12.06 12.91
CA ASP A 602 5.86 11.37 12.36
C ASP A 602 6.77 12.46 11.79
N ALA A 603 7.97 12.60 12.34
CA ALA A 603 8.92 13.61 11.95
C ALA A 603 10.30 12.98 11.76
N GLU A 604 10.86 13.16 10.57
CA GLU A 604 12.14 12.63 10.14
C GLU A 604 13.01 13.75 9.60
N MET A 605 14.30 13.70 9.90
CA MET A 605 15.29 14.62 9.37
C MET A 605 16.55 13.84 9.00
N ASP A 606 17.04 14.05 7.76
CA ASP A 606 18.31 13.52 7.29
C ASP A 606 19.26 14.66 6.94
N TRP A 607 20.54 14.42 7.16
CA TRP A 607 21.60 15.36 6.81
C TRP A 607 22.87 14.61 6.39
N GLY A 608 23.52 15.10 5.36
CA GLY A 608 24.73 14.45 4.85
C GLY A 608 25.05 14.84 3.42
N THR A 609 25.75 13.96 2.74
CA THR A 609 26.12 14.16 1.35
C THR A 609 25.14 13.48 0.40
N ALA A 610 24.90 14.06 -0.78
CA ALA A 610 24.08 13.50 -1.83
C ALA A 610 24.57 13.93 -3.21
N THR A 611 24.23 13.17 -4.25
CA THR A 611 24.58 13.48 -5.63
C THR A 611 23.58 14.46 -6.24
N ASN A 612 24.07 15.52 -6.87
CA ASN A 612 23.31 16.35 -7.79
C ASN A 612 23.28 15.64 -9.16
N PHE A 613 22.17 14.98 -9.49
CA PHE A 613 21.99 14.27 -10.77
C PHE A 613 21.65 15.20 -11.93
N VAL A 614 21.28 16.45 -11.65
CA VAL A 614 20.83 17.46 -12.62
C VAL A 614 21.73 18.72 -12.55
N PRO A 615 23.08 18.58 -12.69
CA PRO A 615 23.96 19.73 -12.68
C PRO A 615 23.70 20.60 -13.93
N ARG A 616 24.05 21.89 -13.88
CA ARG A 616 23.91 22.80 -15.02
C ARG A 616 24.70 22.32 -16.23
N SER A 617 25.86 21.75 -16.03
CA SER A 617 26.73 21.23 -17.09
C SER A 617 27.65 20.16 -16.53
N GLY A 618 28.09 19.24 -17.40
CA GLY A 618 29.00 18.16 -17.05
C GLY A 618 28.32 17.01 -16.29
N PRO A 619 29.10 16.13 -15.69
CA PRO A 619 28.60 14.95 -14.98
C PRO A 619 27.97 15.32 -13.63
N PRO A 620 27.17 14.42 -13.03
CA PRO A 620 26.68 14.56 -11.66
C PRO A 620 27.80 14.96 -10.68
N VAL A 621 27.48 15.71 -9.63
CA VAL A 621 28.42 16.23 -8.65
C VAL A 621 27.92 16.02 -7.23
N LEU A 622 28.87 15.90 -6.27
CA LEU A 622 28.55 15.73 -4.87
C LEU A 622 28.13 17.08 -4.25
N GLY A 623 27.11 17.04 -3.40
CA GLY A 623 26.62 18.17 -2.61
C GLY A 623 26.34 17.78 -1.16
N TYR A 624 25.91 18.75 -0.34
CA TYR A 624 25.37 18.52 0.99
C TYR A 624 23.86 18.62 0.95
N GLN A 625 23.18 17.60 1.46
CA GLN A 625 21.71 17.53 1.49
C GLN A 625 21.20 17.59 2.92
N ASN A 626 20.10 18.32 3.09
CA ASN A 626 19.22 18.20 4.24
C ASN A 626 17.83 17.88 3.75
N THR A 627 17.19 16.87 4.33
CA THR A 627 15.78 16.56 4.11
C THR A 627 15.00 16.67 5.41
N ALA A 628 13.75 17.01 5.32
CA ALA A 628 12.82 16.94 6.44
C ALA A 628 11.48 16.42 5.93
N SER A 629 10.92 15.48 6.66
CA SER A 629 9.58 14.94 6.44
C SER A 629 8.80 15.06 7.73
N VAL A 630 7.73 15.83 7.73
CA VAL A 630 6.82 15.96 8.88
C VAL A 630 5.42 15.61 8.43
N ARG A 631 4.88 14.54 9.00
CA ARG A 631 3.50 14.09 8.78
C ARG A 631 2.75 14.20 10.10
N GLY A 632 1.66 14.94 10.11
CA GLY A 632 0.88 15.18 11.31
C GLY A 632 -0.61 15.05 11.06
N THR A 633 -1.27 14.14 11.77
CA THR A 633 -2.72 14.04 11.78
C THR A 633 -3.27 14.68 13.04
N VAL A 634 -4.05 15.73 12.88
CA VAL A 634 -4.73 16.45 13.98
C VAL A 634 -6.22 16.14 13.94
N ARG A 635 -6.81 15.88 15.11
CA ARG A 635 -8.21 15.48 15.28
C ARG A 635 -8.91 16.39 16.28
N PRO A 636 -9.37 17.59 15.83
CA PRO A 636 -9.95 18.61 16.72
C PRO A 636 -11.31 18.19 17.29
N THR A 637 -12.07 17.42 16.52
CA THR A 637 -13.39 16.91 16.90
C THR A 637 -13.52 15.43 16.54
N LYS A 638 -14.63 14.80 16.92
CA LYS A 638 -14.90 13.39 16.60
C LYS A 638 -15.04 13.11 15.09
N GLY A 639 -15.50 14.10 14.32
CA GLY A 639 -15.75 13.93 12.88
C GLY A 639 -14.76 14.67 11.98
N LEU A 640 -13.80 15.44 12.52
CA LEU A 640 -12.82 16.16 11.73
C LEU A 640 -11.42 15.57 11.90
N THR A 641 -10.84 15.17 10.78
CA THR A 641 -9.43 14.76 10.69
C THR A 641 -8.72 15.70 9.72
N ILE A 642 -7.55 16.19 10.11
CA ILE A 642 -6.70 17.07 9.31
C ILE A 642 -5.33 16.40 9.20
N ASP A 643 -4.99 15.91 8.01
CA ASP A 643 -3.70 15.32 7.71
C ASP A 643 -2.82 16.37 7.04
N ASN A 644 -1.68 16.66 7.64
CA ASN A 644 -0.70 17.59 7.11
C ASN A 644 0.58 16.88 6.80
N THR A 645 1.13 17.14 5.62
CA THR A 645 2.44 16.64 5.20
C THR A 645 3.29 17.82 4.76
N TYR A 646 4.49 17.89 5.29
CA TYR A 646 5.52 18.81 4.85
C TYR A 646 6.78 18.01 4.48
N LEU A 647 7.20 18.10 3.24
CA LEU A 647 8.46 17.53 2.75
C LEU A 647 9.37 18.68 2.32
N MET A 648 10.62 18.60 2.70
CA MET A 648 11.64 19.56 2.31
C MET A 648 12.91 18.80 1.89
N THR A 649 13.47 19.19 0.75
CA THR A 649 14.80 18.77 0.30
C THR A 649 15.61 19.99 -0.07
N ARG A 650 16.77 20.17 0.54
CA ARG A 650 17.72 21.23 0.25
C ARG A 650 19.04 20.61 -0.13
N LEU A 651 19.55 20.98 -1.30
CA LEU A 651 20.88 20.57 -1.77
C LEU A 651 21.80 21.80 -1.90
N LEU A 652 22.98 21.69 -1.33
CA LEU A 652 24.02 22.72 -1.31
C LEU A 652 25.24 22.25 -2.09
N ASP A 653 25.91 23.16 -2.80
CA ASP A 653 27.17 22.88 -3.43
C ASP A 653 28.26 22.66 -2.36
N GLN A 654 29.02 21.58 -2.49
CA GLN A 654 29.98 21.15 -1.49
C GLN A 654 31.16 22.15 -1.32
N ASN A 655 31.56 22.85 -2.39
CA ASN A 655 32.73 23.71 -2.40
C ASN A 655 32.40 25.12 -1.92
N THR A 656 31.25 25.64 -2.31
CA THR A 656 30.86 27.04 -2.05
C THR A 656 29.85 27.17 -0.91
N GLY A 657 29.14 26.08 -0.53
CA GLY A 657 28.03 26.11 0.41
C GLY A 657 26.79 26.82 -0.12
N LEU A 658 26.80 27.24 -1.39
CA LEU A 658 25.65 27.90 -2.01
C LEU A 658 24.52 26.89 -2.32
N ASN A 659 23.32 27.43 -2.32
CA ASN A 659 22.14 26.61 -2.65
C ASN A 659 22.16 26.17 -4.12
N ILE A 660 22.00 24.85 -4.36
CA ILE A 660 21.76 24.28 -5.68
C ILE A 660 20.26 24.34 -5.95
N PHE A 661 19.46 23.76 -5.04
CA PHE A 661 18.01 23.90 -5.05
C PHE A 661 17.41 23.66 -3.65
N ASN A 662 16.20 24.20 -3.45
CA ASN A 662 15.29 23.82 -2.37
C ASN A 662 13.98 23.34 -3.01
N ASN A 663 13.50 22.19 -2.58
CA ASN A 663 12.18 21.69 -2.92
C ASN A 663 11.32 21.63 -1.66
N HIS A 664 10.10 22.16 -1.72
CA HIS A 664 9.14 22.13 -0.63
C HIS A 664 7.81 21.61 -1.14
N ILE A 665 7.22 20.65 -0.43
CA ILE A 665 5.88 20.16 -0.68
C ILE A 665 5.09 20.30 0.63
N MET A 666 4.00 21.04 0.59
CA MET A 666 3.08 21.24 1.70
C MET A 666 1.70 20.74 1.27
N ARG A 667 1.17 19.74 1.94
CA ARG A 667 -0.17 19.22 1.70
C ARG A 667 -0.98 19.26 2.99
N SER A 668 -2.22 19.73 2.91
CA SER A 668 -3.20 19.68 3.99
C SER A 668 -4.47 19.04 3.47
N LYS A 669 -4.88 17.94 4.07
CA LYS A 669 -6.09 17.19 3.75
C LYS A 669 -7.05 17.24 4.93
N TRP A 670 -8.24 17.75 4.70
CA TRP A 670 -9.32 17.89 5.69
C TRP A 670 -10.43 16.93 5.33
N ASN A 671 -10.71 15.99 6.23
CA ASN A 671 -11.82 15.05 6.11
C ASN A 671 -12.82 15.36 7.22
N TYR A 672 -14.02 15.77 6.84
CA TYR A 672 -15.11 15.97 7.77
C TYR A 672 -16.21 14.94 7.52
N GLN A 673 -16.46 14.09 8.52
CA GLN A 673 -17.49 13.08 8.49
C GLN A 673 -18.73 13.60 9.23
N PHE A 674 -19.81 13.88 8.49
CA PHE A 674 -21.09 14.35 9.05
C PHE A 674 -21.89 13.18 9.65
N THR A 675 -22.01 12.08 8.88
CA THR A 675 -22.62 10.81 9.29
C THR A 675 -21.73 9.66 8.81
N LYS A 676 -22.11 8.42 9.06
CA LYS A 676 -21.37 7.25 8.52
C LYS A 676 -21.30 7.26 6.99
N GLU A 677 -22.33 7.81 6.34
CA GLU A 677 -22.50 7.80 4.89
C GLU A 677 -22.04 9.10 4.23
N PHE A 678 -22.10 10.25 4.93
CA PHE A 678 -21.87 11.55 4.31
C PHE A 678 -20.59 12.22 4.81
N SER A 679 -19.71 12.59 3.87
CA SER A 679 -18.42 13.21 4.14
C SER A 679 -18.06 14.32 3.16
N LEU A 680 -17.17 15.20 3.59
CA LEU A 680 -16.50 16.23 2.81
C LEU A 680 -15.00 16.06 2.94
N ARG A 681 -14.30 15.98 1.80
CA ARG A 681 -12.85 16.02 1.71
C ARG A 681 -12.39 17.30 1.01
N LEU A 682 -11.42 17.98 1.61
CA LEU A 682 -10.72 19.11 1.01
C LEU A 682 -9.22 18.80 1.01
N ILE A 683 -8.55 19.00 -0.09
CA ILE A 683 -7.09 18.86 -0.21
C ILE A 683 -6.55 20.15 -0.80
N GLY A 684 -5.52 20.71 -0.17
CA GLY A 684 -4.70 21.76 -0.74
C GLY A 684 -3.23 21.32 -0.71
N GLN A 685 -2.57 21.36 -1.86
CA GLN A 685 -1.15 21.03 -1.96
C GLN A 685 -0.42 22.18 -2.66
N TYR A 686 0.66 22.64 -2.04
CA TYR A 686 1.60 23.57 -2.63
C TYR A 686 2.95 22.91 -2.80
N THR A 687 3.46 22.89 -4.02
CA THR A 687 4.78 22.36 -4.37
C THR A 687 5.62 23.48 -4.99
N THR A 688 6.86 23.65 -4.52
CA THR A 688 7.77 24.64 -5.12
C THR A 688 9.20 24.11 -5.15
N THR A 689 9.87 24.36 -6.26
CA THR A 689 11.30 24.17 -6.44
C THR A 689 11.94 25.53 -6.65
N ILE A 690 12.89 25.90 -5.78
CA ILE A 690 13.69 27.12 -5.88
C ILE A 690 15.08 26.68 -6.29
N ALA A 691 15.39 26.83 -7.57
CA ALA A 691 16.65 26.38 -8.17
C ALA A 691 17.60 27.54 -8.42
N ASN A 692 18.91 27.26 -8.28
CA ASN A 692 19.96 28.20 -8.65
C ASN A 692 20.49 27.83 -10.03
N PRO A 693 20.19 28.64 -11.08
CA PRO A 693 20.59 28.32 -12.46
C PRO A 693 22.09 28.27 -12.66
N GLY A 694 22.90 28.72 -11.69
CA GLY A 694 24.36 28.59 -11.72
C GLY A 694 24.84 27.14 -11.50
N PHE A 695 24.03 26.28 -10.85
CA PHE A 695 24.43 24.95 -10.43
C PHE A 695 23.56 23.81 -10.96
N THR A 696 22.35 24.09 -11.43
CA THR A 696 21.40 23.05 -11.87
C THR A 696 20.61 23.44 -13.08
N THR A 697 20.13 22.45 -13.82
CA THR A 697 19.17 22.62 -14.94
C THR A 697 17.71 22.70 -14.47
N LEU A 698 17.44 22.47 -13.17
CA LEU A 698 16.10 22.60 -12.61
C LEU A 698 15.56 24.02 -12.77
N GLN A 699 14.27 24.12 -13.06
CA GLN A 699 13.55 25.38 -13.17
C GLN A 699 12.90 25.76 -11.82
N ASN A 700 12.68 27.07 -11.64
CA ASN A 700 11.89 27.58 -10.51
C ASN A 700 10.39 27.27 -10.76
N THR A 701 9.87 26.28 -10.06
CA THR A 701 8.47 25.86 -10.18
C THR A 701 7.67 26.24 -8.95
N LYS A 702 6.43 26.63 -9.15
CA LYS A 702 5.41 26.78 -8.11
C LYS A 702 4.12 26.19 -8.62
N GLN A 703 3.55 25.28 -7.87
CA GLN A 703 2.30 24.61 -8.24
C GLN A 703 1.37 24.58 -7.03
N PHE A 704 0.10 24.83 -7.24
CA PHE A 704 -0.95 24.69 -6.26
C PHE A 704 -2.06 23.81 -6.82
N ASN A 705 -2.37 22.71 -6.12
CA ASN A 705 -3.46 21.81 -6.43
C ASN A 705 -4.53 21.93 -5.35
N GLY A 706 -5.78 22.11 -5.76
CA GLY A 706 -6.94 22.14 -4.87
C GLY A 706 -7.96 21.07 -5.28
N ASP A 707 -8.39 20.25 -4.32
CA ASP A 707 -9.40 19.21 -4.52
C ASP A 707 -10.51 19.35 -3.48
N VAL A 708 -11.75 19.23 -3.92
CA VAL A 708 -12.95 19.25 -3.08
C VAL A 708 -13.81 18.07 -3.49
N LEU A 709 -14.18 17.20 -2.55
CA LEU A 709 -15.05 16.06 -2.82
C LEU A 709 -16.11 15.90 -1.73
N PHE A 710 -17.37 15.99 -2.12
CA PHE A 710 -18.51 15.53 -1.34
C PHE A 710 -18.81 14.07 -1.69
N THR A 711 -18.97 13.24 -0.68
CA THR A 711 -19.27 11.82 -0.85
C THR A 711 -20.49 11.45 -0.01
N TYR A 712 -21.49 10.85 -0.63
CA TYR A 712 -22.55 10.12 0.05
C TYR A 712 -22.43 8.65 -0.34
N LEU A 713 -21.92 7.81 0.59
CA LEU A 713 -21.67 6.39 0.41
C LEU A 713 -22.63 5.57 1.26
N LEU A 714 -23.65 5.01 0.66
CA LEU A 714 -24.64 4.18 1.37
C LEU A 714 -24.07 2.79 1.71
N ASN A 715 -23.39 2.19 0.74
CA ASN A 715 -22.64 0.93 0.88
C ASN A 715 -21.61 0.85 -0.25
N PRO A 716 -20.66 -0.10 -0.19
CA PRO A 716 -19.73 -0.33 -1.31
C PRO A 716 -20.48 -0.50 -2.63
N GLY A 717 -20.17 0.35 -3.61
CA GLY A 717 -20.79 0.34 -4.93
C GLY A 717 -22.06 1.21 -5.08
N THR A 718 -22.67 1.72 -3.98
CA THR A 718 -23.81 2.67 -4.05
C THR A 718 -23.40 4.02 -3.47
N ALA A 719 -23.13 4.98 -4.33
CA ALA A 719 -22.59 6.28 -3.91
C ALA A 719 -22.98 7.43 -4.85
N ILE A 720 -22.92 8.65 -4.29
CA ILE A 720 -22.96 9.91 -5.02
C ILE A 720 -21.69 10.66 -4.70
N TYR A 721 -21.00 11.11 -5.74
CA TYR A 721 -19.82 11.96 -5.62
C TYR A 721 -20.04 13.28 -6.35
N VAL A 722 -19.62 14.39 -5.73
CA VAL A 722 -19.57 15.72 -6.35
C VAL A 722 -18.17 16.25 -6.10
N GLY A 723 -17.40 16.40 -7.19
CA GLY A 723 -16.00 16.77 -7.11
C GLY A 723 -15.66 18.02 -7.90
N TYR A 724 -14.67 18.76 -7.39
CA TYR A 724 -14.00 19.85 -8.06
C TYR A 724 -12.50 19.75 -7.83
N ASN A 725 -11.73 19.85 -8.89
CA ASN A 725 -10.27 19.90 -8.88
C ASN A 725 -9.77 21.11 -9.65
N SER A 726 -8.67 21.73 -9.19
CA SER A 726 -8.04 22.88 -9.85
C SER A 726 -6.55 22.88 -9.64
N ASP A 727 -5.82 23.04 -10.74
CA ASP A 727 -4.37 23.13 -10.80
C ASP A 727 -3.95 24.52 -11.24
N LEU A 728 -2.97 25.09 -10.55
CA LEU A 728 -2.38 26.38 -10.87
C LEU A 728 -0.86 26.24 -10.86
N GLN A 729 -0.24 26.69 -11.93
CA GLN A 729 1.21 26.74 -12.05
C GLN A 729 1.71 28.15 -12.37
N ASN A 730 2.97 28.42 -12.01
CA ASN A 730 3.64 29.70 -12.31
C ASN A 730 4.09 29.79 -13.78
N ILE A 731 3.22 29.42 -14.71
CA ILE A 731 3.44 29.48 -16.16
C ILE A 731 3.11 30.89 -16.65
N ASP A 732 3.85 31.35 -17.66
CA ASP A 732 3.57 32.62 -18.34
C ASP A 732 2.17 32.58 -18.96
N PRO A 733 1.29 33.56 -18.67
CA PRO A 733 -0.06 33.57 -19.21
C PRO A 733 -0.13 33.64 -20.76
N SER A 734 0.94 34.13 -21.38
CA SER A 734 1.06 34.18 -22.86
C SER A 734 1.58 32.85 -23.43
N LEU A 735 1.85 31.86 -22.56
CA LEU A 735 2.37 30.53 -22.90
C LEU A 735 3.64 30.61 -23.76
N LEU A 736 4.53 31.57 -23.47
CA LEU A 736 5.80 31.71 -24.16
C LEU A 736 6.64 30.45 -23.99
N ARG A 737 7.21 29.98 -25.08
CA ARG A 737 8.05 28.78 -25.13
C ARG A 737 9.45 29.06 -24.68
N THR A 738 10.09 28.05 -24.08
CA THR A 738 11.49 28.12 -23.69
C THR A 738 12.35 27.17 -24.48
N CYS A 739 13.57 27.61 -24.72
CA CYS A 739 14.67 26.83 -25.27
C CYS A 739 15.86 27.07 -24.36
N GLY A 740 16.34 26.02 -23.64
CA GLY A 740 17.34 26.19 -22.61
C GLY A 740 16.92 27.09 -21.44
N GLY A 741 15.59 27.17 -21.13
CA GLY A 741 15.03 27.99 -20.05
C GLY A 741 14.86 29.49 -20.38
N LEU A 742 15.13 29.91 -21.61
CA LEU A 742 14.91 31.27 -22.14
C LEU A 742 13.83 31.25 -23.22
N ALA A 743 13.28 32.38 -23.57
CA ALA A 743 12.35 32.46 -24.68
C ALA A 743 13.04 31.99 -26.00
N CYS A 744 12.38 31.08 -26.73
CA CYS A 744 12.93 30.50 -27.96
C CYS A 744 13.13 31.55 -29.07
N ALA A 745 14.25 31.46 -29.80
CA ALA A 745 14.41 32.10 -31.09
C ALA A 745 13.67 31.31 -32.19
N PRO A 746 13.32 31.92 -33.31
CA PRO A 746 12.70 31.24 -34.43
C PRO A 746 13.54 30.04 -34.93
N GLY A 747 12.97 28.83 -34.91
CA GLY A 747 13.62 27.60 -35.37
C GLY A 747 14.36 26.79 -34.31
N GLU A 748 14.38 27.21 -33.04
CA GLU A 748 14.94 26.42 -31.94
C GLU A 748 13.97 25.35 -31.47
N THR A 749 14.56 24.26 -30.97
CA THR A 749 13.79 23.15 -30.39
C THR A 749 13.24 23.53 -29.01
N PHE A 750 11.95 23.45 -28.87
CA PHE A 750 11.20 23.73 -27.66
C PHE A 750 11.51 22.72 -26.54
N ASP A 751 11.74 23.23 -25.32
CA ASP A 751 12.04 22.42 -24.13
C ASP A 751 11.08 22.68 -22.94
N GLY A 752 10.12 23.61 -23.07
CA GLY A 752 9.16 23.90 -22.02
C GLY A 752 8.41 25.22 -22.20
N VAL A 753 7.63 25.59 -21.20
CA VAL A 753 6.90 26.86 -21.14
C VAL A 753 7.57 27.80 -20.15
N LEU A 754 7.70 29.06 -20.47
CA LEU A 754 8.31 30.07 -19.61
C LEU A 754 7.56 30.14 -18.26
N ARG A 755 8.31 30.12 -17.17
CA ARG A 755 7.78 30.24 -15.82
C ARG A 755 8.00 31.64 -15.26
N THR A 756 6.97 32.14 -14.61
CA THR A 756 6.97 33.49 -14.01
C THR A 756 7.31 33.41 -12.51
N ARG A 757 7.69 34.54 -11.96
CA ARG A 757 7.98 34.62 -10.51
C ARG A 757 6.70 34.68 -9.66
N ASN A 758 5.69 35.44 -10.10
CA ASN A 758 4.54 35.81 -9.27
C ASN A 758 3.18 35.60 -9.94
N SER A 759 3.12 35.27 -11.24
CA SER A 759 1.87 34.97 -11.93
C SER A 759 1.58 33.48 -11.87
N PHE A 760 0.30 33.14 -11.70
CA PHE A 760 -0.18 31.75 -11.77
C PHE A 760 -1.19 31.65 -12.91
N LEU A 761 -1.05 30.60 -13.70
CA LEU A 761 -2.02 30.19 -14.70
C LEU A 761 -2.78 28.99 -14.17
N ASN A 762 -4.11 28.98 -14.37
CA ASN A 762 -4.89 27.77 -14.14
C ASN A 762 -4.71 26.86 -15.35
N ASP A 763 -3.88 25.83 -15.19
CA ASP A 763 -3.52 24.88 -16.24
C ASP A 763 -4.43 23.64 -16.28
N GLY A 764 -5.19 23.39 -15.20
CA GLY A 764 -6.17 22.31 -15.12
C GLY A 764 -7.33 22.65 -14.19
N ARG A 765 -8.54 22.32 -14.60
CA ARG A 765 -9.71 22.32 -13.73
C ARG A 765 -10.74 21.31 -14.21
N GLN A 766 -11.41 20.69 -13.26
CA GLN A 766 -12.46 19.72 -13.53
C GLN A 766 -13.56 19.85 -12.48
N VAL A 767 -14.80 19.71 -12.92
CA VAL A 767 -15.96 19.50 -12.03
C VAL A 767 -16.70 18.27 -12.51
N PHE A 768 -17.21 17.47 -11.58
CA PHE A 768 -17.98 16.28 -11.95
C PHE A 768 -19.02 15.93 -10.91
N ILE A 769 -20.06 15.23 -11.35
CA ILE A 769 -21.03 14.51 -10.52
C ILE A 769 -21.05 13.08 -11.01
N LYS A 770 -20.85 12.12 -10.10
CA LYS A 770 -20.88 10.68 -10.39
C LYS A 770 -21.91 10.01 -9.51
N LEU A 771 -22.68 9.12 -10.11
CA LEU A 771 -23.66 8.26 -9.47
C LEU A 771 -23.29 6.80 -9.74
N SER A 772 -23.29 5.97 -8.71
CA SER A 772 -23.17 4.52 -8.84
C SER A 772 -24.23 3.81 -8.01
N TYR A 773 -24.66 2.63 -8.45
CA TYR A 773 -25.64 1.85 -7.74
C TYR A 773 -25.36 0.35 -7.82
N LEU A 774 -25.28 -0.30 -6.67
CA LEU A 774 -25.03 -1.74 -6.57
C LEU A 774 -26.35 -2.55 -6.69
N PHE A 775 -26.46 -3.30 -7.77
CA PHE A 775 -27.42 -4.40 -7.89
C PHE A 775 -26.75 -5.70 -7.43
N ARG A 776 -27.40 -6.42 -6.51
CA ARG A 776 -26.88 -7.67 -5.96
C ARG A 776 -27.94 -8.76 -5.98
N TYR A 777 -27.65 -9.84 -6.73
CA TYR A 777 -28.54 -10.99 -6.94
C TYR A 777 -28.03 -12.24 -6.23
#